data_6e579aee9a50fbe71feedb111ffde1c3
#
_entry.id   6e579aee9a50fbe71feedb111ffde1c3
#
_cell.length_a   1.000
_cell.length_b   1.000
_cell.length_c   1.000
_cell.angle_alpha   90.00
_cell.angle_beta   90.00
_cell.angle_gamma   90.00
#
_symmetry.space_group_name_H-M   'P 1'
#
loop_
_entity.id
_entity.type
_entity.pdbx_description
1 polymer ?
#
loop_
_entity_poly.entity_id
_entity_poly.type
_entity_poly.pdbx_seq_one_letter_code
_entity_poly.pdbx_strand_id
1 'polypeptide(L)'
;MIRHAFISLLLFAAPAAAADGPSRTFEARDLFSLEAAADTQISPDGSRIAYVRRSGDIMTDRMRPSIWLIDTASGEQAPLVAGPGAHMSPRWSPDGSRLAYISTAEGGAAQLYVRWLESGESVRITGLPTAPSSIAWSPDGRQLAYVMLVPGEAPRLGRAPSRPEGAQWADPLQQISAVMYRADGEGFIRPGFRHLFIVPADGGAPRRLTFGEFHHDGPIDWSADGRNVYLSANRSPDWEREPDNSEIYAVDVASAALRPLTDRRGPDAAPTVSPDGRRIAYLGYDDRGYAYTQTRLYVMDRDGSNRRALTGGFDREVSSPAWAADGNSVYVSFDEGGVTKVARVGLDGSVRTVADGLGGADLDRPYSGGSFSVARDGTLAVTAGSASRPAEVAVVRGGSRRTLTRLNEDILAHKTLGEVRRIETRSSHDQRPIEAWLTLPPGHRDGQRHPLILEIHGGPWAAYGPNFATDNQLYAAAGYAVLSVNPRGSTSYGQEFADLIHRAYPGNDYDDLISAVDAAIAAGVADPERLFVTGGSGGGVLSSWIIGRTNRFRAAAVQKPVINMVSQVLTADATPYFARYWFGAMPWEDHEAYWRRSPLSLAGNIRTPALVIVGAEDNRTPPSEAEQLYTALHLRGVPTALIRVPGASHNLVGRPSQNAARVSAILDWFQRYRNGWQPPQR
;
A
#
# COMPACT_ATOMS: atom_id res chain seq x y z
N MET A 1 -16.28 76.42 -34.64
CA MET A 1 -15.65 76.28 -33.29
C MET A 1 -15.92 74.88 -32.74
N ILE A 2 -14.99 73.97 -32.95
CA ILE A 2 -15.09 72.61 -32.53
C ILE A 2 -14.09 72.44 -31.36
N ARG A 3 -14.60 72.20 -30.14
CA ARG A 3 -13.77 71.90 -28.96
C ARG A 3 -13.44 70.43 -28.92
N HIS A 4 -12.13 70.09 -29.00
CA HIS A 4 -11.61 68.77 -28.76
C HIS A 4 -11.46 68.57 -27.24
N ALA A 5 -12.13 67.59 -26.72
CA ALA A 5 -11.93 67.09 -25.33
C ALA A 5 -10.88 65.98 -25.38
N PHE A 6 -9.75 66.19 -24.74
CA PHE A 6 -8.73 65.17 -24.47
C PHE A 6 -9.20 64.35 -23.25
N ILE A 7 -9.47 63.04 -23.43
CA ILE A 7 -9.65 62.09 -22.35
C ILE A 7 -8.29 61.47 -22.07
N SER A 8 -7.70 61.82 -20.91
CA SER A 8 -6.50 61.17 -20.39
C SER A 8 -6.85 59.83 -19.78
N LEU A 9 -6.42 58.76 -20.43
CA LEU A 9 -6.51 57.38 -19.89
C LEU A 9 -5.40 57.17 -18.85
N LEU A 10 -5.74 57.20 -17.59
CA LEU A 10 -4.85 56.77 -16.50
C LEU A 10 -4.78 55.22 -16.49
N LEU A 11 -3.73 54.64 -17.02
CA LEU A 11 -3.36 53.25 -16.83
C LEU A 11 -2.91 53.05 -15.37
N PHE A 12 -3.76 52.42 -14.55
CA PHE A 12 -3.32 51.85 -13.29
C PHE A 12 -2.52 50.58 -13.60
N ALA A 13 -1.20 50.65 -13.47
CA ALA A 13 -0.35 49.49 -13.41
C ALA A 13 -0.62 48.78 -12.09
N ALA A 14 -1.26 47.61 -12.14
CA ALA A 14 -1.31 46.72 -11.01
C ALA A 14 0.14 46.33 -10.64
N PRO A 15 0.51 46.32 -9.35
CA PRO A 15 1.83 45.84 -8.96
C PRO A 15 1.94 44.36 -9.38
N ALA A 16 2.92 44.07 -10.22
CA ALA A 16 3.32 42.70 -10.50
C ALA A 16 3.73 42.10 -9.12
N ALA A 17 2.99 41.10 -8.69
CA ALA A 17 3.42 40.29 -7.56
C ALA A 17 4.83 39.79 -7.86
N ALA A 18 5.80 40.20 -7.05
CA ALA A 18 7.14 39.69 -7.12
C ALA A 18 7.01 38.14 -7.03
N ALA A 19 7.51 37.43 -8.01
CA ALA A 19 7.64 35.99 -7.92
C ALA A 19 8.59 35.74 -6.75
N ASP A 20 8.04 35.28 -5.61
CA ASP A 20 8.85 34.84 -4.49
C ASP A 20 9.83 33.80 -5.02
N GLY A 21 11.10 33.94 -4.69
CA GLY A 21 12.12 32.94 -5.00
C GLY A 21 11.70 31.58 -4.44
N PRO A 22 12.25 30.46 -4.94
CA PRO A 22 11.82 29.12 -4.51
C PRO A 22 11.92 29.01 -2.99
N SER A 23 10.78 28.65 -2.36
CA SER A 23 10.72 28.44 -0.90
C SER A 23 11.72 27.37 -0.46
N ARG A 24 12.42 27.61 0.64
CA ARG A 24 13.33 26.62 1.24
C ARG A 24 12.60 25.53 2.02
N THR A 25 11.32 25.72 2.34
CA THR A 25 10.50 24.70 3.02
C THR A 25 9.81 23.79 2.01
N PHE A 26 9.50 22.58 2.43
CA PHE A 26 8.73 21.63 1.62
C PHE A 26 7.29 22.12 1.49
N GLU A 27 6.75 22.13 0.27
CA GLU A 27 5.45 22.69 -0.05
C GLU A 27 4.55 21.69 -0.78
N ALA A 28 3.24 21.94 -0.74
CA ALA A 28 2.25 21.08 -1.40
C ALA A 28 2.47 20.91 -2.92
N ARG A 29 3.01 21.93 -3.60
CA ARG A 29 3.34 21.83 -5.02
C ARG A 29 4.50 20.89 -5.32
N ASP A 30 5.39 20.65 -4.35
CA ASP A 30 6.53 19.76 -4.51
C ASP A 30 6.08 18.29 -4.70
N LEU A 31 4.86 17.95 -4.25
CA LEU A 31 4.26 16.62 -4.46
C LEU A 31 4.17 16.23 -5.94
N PHE A 32 4.03 17.21 -6.86
CA PHE A 32 3.97 16.95 -8.29
C PHE A 32 5.33 16.65 -8.93
N SER A 33 6.40 16.92 -8.21
CA SER A 33 7.76 16.77 -8.72
C SER A 33 8.52 15.65 -8.03
N LEU A 34 7.95 15.06 -6.98
CA LEU A 34 8.59 13.94 -6.29
C LEU A 34 8.60 12.67 -7.15
N GLU A 35 9.69 11.93 -6.99
CA GLU A 35 9.91 10.67 -7.66
C GLU A 35 10.26 9.57 -6.66
N ALA A 36 9.91 8.33 -7.00
CA ALA A 36 10.26 7.16 -6.20
C ALA A 36 10.60 5.97 -7.08
N ALA A 37 11.61 5.22 -6.68
CA ALA A 37 11.94 3.92 -7.27
C ALA A 37 11.02 2.83 -6.71
N ALA A 38 10.59 1.93 -7.58
CA ALA A 38 9.79 0.76 -7.23
C ALA A 38 10.18 -0.44 -8.10
N ASP A 39 9.79 -1.65 -7.70
CA ASP A 39 9.93 -2.90 -8.46
C ASP A 39 11.30 -3.04 -9.13
N THR A 40 12.37 -2.98 -8.31
CA THR A 40 13.76 -3.14 -8.78
C THR A 40 14.03 -4.58 -9.18
N GLN A 41 14.51 -4.77 -10.42
CA GLN A 41 14.82 -6.08 -11.02
C GLN A 41 16.24 -6.08 -11.53
N ILE A 42 17.13 -6.79 -10.83
CA ILE A 42 18.51 -6.97 -11.29
C ILE A 42 18.57 -8.03 -12.38
N SER A 43 19.40 -7.82 -13.42
CA SER A 43 19.61 -8.82 -14.46
C SER A 43 20.25 -10.09 -13.89
N PRO A 44 20.04 -11.27 -14.52
CA PRO A 44 20.58 -12.52 -14.03
C PRO A 44 22.10 -12.53 -13.82
N ASP A 45 22.86 -11.76 -14.60
CA ASP A 45 24.31 -11.59 -14.50
C ASP A 45 24.76 -10.51 -13.52
N GLY A 46 23.82 -9.75 -12.94
CA GLY A 46 24.10 -8.67 -12.00
C GLY A 46 24.61 -7.38 -12.62
N SER A 47 24.68 -7.27 -13.95
CA SER A 47 25.26 -6.11 -14.64
C SER A 47 24.31 -4.92 -14.79
N ARG A 48 22.99 -5.15 -14.76
CA ARG A 48 21.96 -4.13 -14.99
C ARG A 48 20.82 -4.24 -14.00
N ILE A 49 20.16 -3.11 -13.73
CA ILE A 49 18.91 -3.07 -12.95
C ILE A 49 17.85 -2.37 -13.77
N ALA A 50 16.73 -3.07 -14.04
CA ALA A 50 15.49 -2.44 -14.48
C ALA A 50 14.66 -2.07 -13.27
N TYR A 51 14.08 -0.87 -13.24
CA TYR A 51 13.22 -0.44 -12.15
C TYR A 51 12.07 0.43 -12.64
N VAL A 52 11.01 0.51 -11.87
CA VAL A 52 9.91 1.43 -12.13
C VAL A 52 10.20 2.75 -11.45
N ARG A 53 10.34 3.83 -12.24
CA ARG A 53 10.40 5.20 -11.74
C ARG A 53 8.98 5.77 -11.76
N ARG A 54 8.47 6.10 -10.59
CA ARG A 54 7.18 6.80 -10.42
C ARG A 54 7.46 8.29 -10.31
N SER A 55 6.94 9.08 -11.21
CA SER A 55 7.10 10.54 -11.24
C SER A 55 5.76 11.24 -11.32
N GLY A 56 5.62 12.38 -10.66
CA GLY A 56 4.42 13.21 -10.75
C GLY A 56 4.29 13.90 -12.11
N ASP A 57 3.06 14.05 -12.57
CA ASP A 57 2.71 14.82 -13.78
C ASP A 57 1.63 15.85 -13.43
N ILE A 58 2.03 17.09 -13.31
CA ILE A 58 1.13 18.18 -12.93
C ILE A 58 0.04 18.45 -13.99
N MET A 59 0.31 18.13 -15.27
CA MET A 59 -0.66 18.37 -16.34
C MET A 59 -1.79 17.36 -16.36
N THR A 60 -1.51 16.13 -15.94
CA THR A 60 -2.51 15.04 -15.87
C THR A 60 -2.96 14.71 -14.44
N ASP A 61 -2.33 15.35 -13.45
CA ASP A 61 -2.56 15.10 -12.02
C ASP A 61 -2.44 13.61 -11.66
N ARG A 62 -1.36 12.96 -12.10
CA ARG A 62 -1.13 11.53 -11.90
C ARG A 62 0.33 11.23 -11.60
N MET A 63 0.54 10.14 -10.87
CA MET A 63 1.85 9.50 -10.81
C MET A 63 2.00 8.61 -12.05
N ARG A 64 3.08 8.84 -12.83
CA ARG A 64 3.36 8.11 -14.08
C ARG A 64 4.50 7.12 -13.84
N PRO A 65 4.22 5.81 -13.90
CA PRO A 65 5.28 4.81 -13.86
C PRO A 65 5.92 4.65 -15.23
N SER A 66 7.25 4.70 -15.28
CA SER A 66 8.09 4.41 -16.44
C SER A 66 9.20 3.44 -16.06
N ILE A 67 9.73 2.68 -17.02
CA ILE A 67 10.79 1.71 -16.76
C ILE A 67 12.14 2.31 -17.15
N TRP A 68 13.08 2.29 -16.22
CA TRP A 68 14.44 2.78 -16.38
C TRP A 68 15.43 1.63 -16.25
N LEU A 69 16.58 1.80 -16.87
CA LEU A 69 17.68 0.86 -16.82
C LEU A 69 18.91 1.53 -16.22
N ILE A 70 19.58 0.83 -15.30
CA ILE A 70 20.83 1.28 -14.67
C ILE A 70 21.92 0.24 -14.97
N ASP A 71 23.10 0.69 -15.36
CA ASP A 71 24.33 -0.10 -15.35
C ASP A 71 24.87 -0.16 -13.91
N THR A 72 25.06 -1.37 -13.37
CA THR A 72 25.46 -1.54 -11.97
C THR A 72 26.90 -1.16 -11.69
N ALA A 73 27.79 -1.12 -12.68
CA ALA A 73 29.20 -0.76 -12.51
C ALA A 73 29.38 0.76 -12.51
N SER A 74 28.91 1.44 -13.55
CA SER A 74 29.03 2.89 -13.72
C SER A 74 28.01 3.68 -12.88
N GLY A 75 26.80 3.14 -12.68
CA GLY A 75 25.65 3.85 -12.11
C GLY A 75 24.92 4.73 -13.15
N GLU A 76 25.33 4.67 -14.42
CA GLU A 76 24.63 5.38 -15.49
C GLU A 76 23.21 4.83 -15.65
N GLN A 77 22.24 5.73 -15.80
CA GLN A 77 20.83 5.38 -15.97
C GLN A 77 20.23 6.04 -17.19
N ALA A 78 19.31 5.33 -17.85
CA ALA A 78 18.55 5.84 -18.98
C ALA A 78 17.11 5.33 -18.96
N PRO A 79 16.15 6.10 -19.52
CA PRO A 79 14.80 5.58 -19.72
C PRO A 79 14.83 4.40 -20.70
N LEU A 80 14.27 3.26 -20.29
CA LEU A 80 14.15 2.08 -21.15
C LEU A 80 12.79 2.04 -21.84
N VAL A 81 11.71 2.26 -21.09
CA VAL A 81 10.34 2.37 -21.61
C VAL A 81 9.68 3.57 -20.94
N ALA A 82 9.46 4.61 -21.71
CA ALA A 82 8.83 5.85 -21.27
C ALA A 82 7.87 6.34 -22.37
N GLY A 83 7.05 7.36 -22.07
CA GLY A 83 6.10 7.92 -23.03
C GLY A 83 4.66 7.84 -22.53
N PRO A 84 3.66 7.83 -23.43
CA PRO A 84 2.26 7.76 -23.04
C PRO A 84 1.91 6.46 -22.30
N GLY A 85 1.01 6.55 -21.32
CA GLY A 85 0.56 5.40 -20.53
C GLY A 85 1.41 5.11 -19.31
N ALA A 86 1.11 3.97 -18.67
CA ALA A 86 1.81 3.43 -17.53
C ALA A 86 2.63 2.21 -17.97
N HIS A 87 3.89 2.15 -17.54
CA HIS A 87 4.81 1.04 -17.84
C HIS A 87 5.31 0.46 -16.52
N MET A 88 5.04 -0.84 -16.27
CA MET A 88 5.26 -1.47 -14.98
C MET A 88 5.61 -2.94 -15.08
N SER A 89 5.96 -3.53 -13.95
CA SER A 89 6.25 -4.97 -13.80
C SER A 89 7.33 -5.49 -14.76
N PRO A 90 8.53 -4.84 -14.81
CA PRO A 90 9.64 -5.36 -15.63
C PRO A 90 10.09 -6.72 -15.13
N ARG A 91 10.29 -7.70 -16.06
CA ARG A 91 10.80 -9.04 -15.73
C ARG A 91 11.82 -9.46 -16.77
N TRP A 92 13.04 -9.76 -16.32
CA TRP A 92 14.12 -10.22 -17.16
C TRP A 92 13.85 -11.60 -17.74
N SER A 93 14.20 -11.81 -19.01
CA SER A 93 14.32 -13.17 -19.54
C SER A 93 15.48 -13.92 -18.84
N PRO A 94 15.46 -15.27 -18.79
CA PRO A 94 16.48 -16.06 -18.08
C PRO A 94 17.91 -15.83 -18.58
N ASP A 95 18.08 -15.45 -19.85
CA ASP A 95 19.36 -15.10 -20.47
C ASP A 95 19.77 -13.63 -20.31
N GLY A 96 18.87 -12.77 -19.79
CA GLY A 96 19.09 -11.34 -19.62
C GLY A 96 19.06 -10.52 -20.91
N SER A 97 18.69 -11.11 -22.05
CA SER A 97 18.66 -10.43 -23.36
C SER A 97 17.38 -9.62 -23.60
N ARG A 98 16.29 -9.96 -22.88
CA ARG A 98 14.96 -9.36 -23.05
C ARG A 98 14.34 -8.97 -21.72
N LEU A 99 13.38 -8.04 -21.80
CA LEU A 99 12.58 -7.60 -20.66
C LEU A 99 11.09 -7.66 -21.03
N ALA A 100 10.30 -8.48 -20.31
CA ALA A 100 8.85 -8.44 -20.37
C ALA A 100 8.33 -7.36 -19.43
N TYR A 101 7.24 -6.69 -19.81
CA TYR A 101 6.60 -5.66 -18.98
C TYR A 101 5.11 -5.49 -19.34
N ILE A 102 4.38 -4.82 -18.45
CA ILE A 102 2.97 -4.46 -18.66
C ILE A 102 2.90 -2.99 -19.06
N SER A 103 2.08 -2.66 -20.07
CA SER A 103 1.91 -1.29 -20.52
C SER A 103 0.47 -0.97 -20.93
N THR A 104 0.06 0.29 -20.69
CA THR A 104 -1.19 0.90 -21.16
C THR A 104 -0.97 1.88 -22.32
N ALA A 105 0.17 1.84 -22.99
CA ALA A 105 0.57 2.83 -24.02
C ALA A 105 -0.45 3.00 -25.15
N GLU A 106 -1.15 1.95 -25.55
CA GLU A 106 -2.14 1.98 -26.64
C GLU A 106 -3.57 2.28 -26.16
N GLY A 107 -3.75 2.59 -24.86
CA GLY A 107 -5.08 2.76 -24.26
C GLY A 107 -5.83 1.45 -24.03
N GLY A 108 -7.00 1.52 -23.40
CA GLY A 108 -7.79 0.34 -23.04
C GLY A 108 -7.13 -0.51 -21.94
N ALA A 109 -7.34 -1.83 -22.01
CA ALA A 109 -6.73 -2.76 -21.06
C ALA A 109 -5.21 -2.85 -21.25
N ALA A 110 -4.47 -2.91 -20.13
CA ALA A 110 -3.02 -3.10 -20.18
C ALA A 110 -2.66 -4.41 -20.93
N GLN A 111 -1.51 -4.40 -21.60
CA GLN A 111 -1.03 -5.50 -22.44
C GLN A 111 0.37 -5.93 -22.02
N LEU A 112 0.77 -7.14 -22.41
CA LEU A 112 2.14 -7.62 -22.29
C LEU A 112 2.97 -7.15 -23.48
N TYR A 113 4.17 -6.67 -23.17
CA TYR A 113 5.20 -6.29 -24.13
C TYR A 113 6.50 -7.03 -23.81
N VAL A 114 7.30 -7.26 -24.83
CA VAL A 114 8.68 -7.70 -24.71
C VAL A 114 9.58 -6.68 -25.41
N ARG A 115 10.65 -6.28 -24.71
CA ARG A 115 11.72 -5.44 -25.24
C ARG A 115 12.98 -6.27 -25.44
N TRP A 116 13.52 -6.25 -26.64
CA TRP A 116 14.83 -6.79 -26.99
C TRP A 116 15.88 -5.72 -26.70
N LEU A 117 16.83 -6.02 -25.83
CA LEU A 117 17.77 -5.00 -25.35
C LEU A 117 18.86 -4.66 -26.37
N GLU A 118 19.23 -5.59 -27.23
CA GLU A 118 20.24 -5.39 -28.27
C GLU A 118 19.72 -4.50 -29.41
N SER A 119 18.54 -4.81 -29.94
CA SER A 119 17.92 -4.03 -31.02
C SER A 119 17.23 -2.75 -30.52
N GLY A 120 16.85 -2.71 -29.25
CA GLY A 120 16.07 -1.63 -28.66
C GLY A 120 14.59 -1.65 -29.08
N GLU A 121 14.11 -2.70 -29.73
CA GLU A 121 12.71 -2.81 -30.14
C GLU A 121 11.81 -3.32 -29.02
N SER A 122 10.59 -2.82 -28.97
CA SER A 122 9.50 -3.29 -28.09
C SER A 122 8.33 -3.75 -28.90
N VAL A 123 7.88 -4.98 -28.66
CA VAL A 123 6.75 -5.59 -29.35
C VAL A 123 5.62 -5.89 -28.37
N ARG A 124 4.40 -5.53 -28.74
CA ARG A 124 3.20 -5.93 -28.01
C ARG A 124 2.93 -7.41 -28.28
N ILE A 125 2.94 -8.22 -27.22
CA ILE A 125 2.79 -9.67 -27.31
C ILE A 125 1.32 -10.11 -27.28
N THR A 126 0.44 -9.30 -26.70
CA THR A 126 -0.96 -9.68 -26.45
C THR A 126 -1.97 -8.64 -26.90
N GLY A 127 -3.22 -9.11 -27.13
CA GLY A 127 -4.42 -8.30 -27.33
C GLY A 127 -5.53 -8.74 -26.37
N LEU A 128 -5.35 -8.49 -25.07
CA LEU A 128 -6.20 -9.00 -23.99
C LEU A 128 -7.42 -8.12 -23.73
N PRO A 129 -8.58 -8.70 -23.39
CA PRO A 129 -9.78 -7.94 -23.03
C PRO A 129 -9.70 -7.33 -21.62
N THR A 130 -8.86 -7.88 -20.73
CA THR A 130 -8.61 -7.42 -19.36
C THR A 130 -7.12 -7.39 -19.07
N ALA A 131 -6.70 -6.58 -18.10
CA ALA A 131 -5.29 -6.41 -17.76
C ALA A 131 -4.67 -7.72 -17.24
N PRO A 132 -3.47 -8.09 -17.72
CA PRO A 132 -2.70 -9.20 -17.16
C PRO A 132 -2.02 -8.82 -15.86
N SER A 133 -1.67 -9.84 -15.05
CA SER A 133 -0.86 -9.74 -13.84
C SER A 133 0.09 -10.94 -13.72
N SER A 134 0.98 -10.93 -12.74
CA SER A 134 1.84 -12.08 -12.37
C SER A 134 2.64 -12.67 -13.53
N ILE A 135 3.45 -11.85 -14.21
CA ILE A 135 4.26 -12.29 -15.35
C ILE A 135 5.42 -13.16 -14.90
N ALA A 136 5.62 -14.32 -15.55
CA ALA A 136 6.78 -15.18 -15.37
C ALA A 136 7.28 -15.74 -16.70
N TRP A 137 8.60 -15.68 -16.95
CA TRP A 137 9.25 -16.30 -18.10
C TRP A 137 9.41 -17.79 -17.91
N SER A 138 9.18 -18.57 -18.97
CA SER A 138 9.62 -19.98 -18.99
C SER A 138 11.15 -20.07 -18.91
N PRO A 139 11.71 -21.16 -18.33
CA PRO A 139 13.16 -21.31 -18.17
C PRO A 139 13.97 -21.23 -19.47
N ASP A 140 13.37 -21.62 -20.59
CA ASP A 140 13.98 -21.54 -21.93
C ASP A 140 13.79 -20.17 -22.61
N GLY A 141 13.08 -19.24 -21.96
CA GLY A 141 12.80 -17.90 -22.46
C GLY A 141 11.85 -17.85 -23.66
N ARG A 142 11.15 -18.95 -23.99
CA ARG A 142 10.29 -19.01 -25.18
C ARG A 142 8.83 -18.62 -24.89
N GLN A 143 8.39 -18.70 -23.64
CA GLN A 143 7.02 -18.41 -23.24
C GLN A 143 6.97 -17.46 -22.05
N LEU A 144 5.82 -16.77 -21.94
CA LEU A 144 5.43 -16.01 -20.79
C LEU A 144 4.16 -16.62 -20.19
N ALA A 145 4.16 -16.87 -18.89
CA ALA A 145 2.96 -17.15 -18.12
C ALA A 145 2.43 -15.86 -17.50
N TYR A 146 1.12 -15.74 -17.39
CA TYR A 146 0.46 -14.61 -16.75
C TYR A 146 -0.94 -14.99 -16.28
N VAL A 147 -1.50 -14.18 -15.40
CA VAL A 147 -2.86 -14.34 -14.89
C VAL A 147 -3.74 -13.23 -15.46
N MET A 148 -4.99 -13.57 -15.82
CA MET A 148 -5.95 -12.60 -16.34
C MET A 148 -7.38 -12.97 -15.91
N LEU A 149 -8.23 -11.95 -15.65
CA LEU A 149 -9.66 -12.16 -15.46
C LEU A 149 -10.30 -12.61 -16.78
N VAL A 150 -10.97 -13.76 -16.74
CA VAL A 150 -11.86 -14.21 -17.81
C VAL A 150 -13.27 -13.79 -17.42
N PRO A 151 -13.90 -12.84 -18.14
CA PRO A 151 -15.24 -12.40 -17.84
C PRO A 151 -16.24 -13.57 -17.91
N GLY A 152 -17.12 -13.62 -16.92
CA GLY A 152 -18.26 -14.53 -16.86
C GLY A 152 -19.58 -13.81 -17.11
N GLU A 153 -20.65 -14.56 -17.21
CA GLU A 153 -21.99 -14.00 -17.29
C GLU A 153 -22.51 -13.65 -15.88
N ALA A 154 -23.09 -12.46 -15.75
CA ALA A 154 -23.81 -12.12 -14.52
C ALA A 154 -25.11 -12.95 -14.43
N PRO A 155 -25.49 -13.41 -13.22
CA PRO A 155 -26.80 -14.01 -13.01
C PRO A 155 -27.90 -13.07 -13.50
N ARG A 156 -28.92 -13.61 -14.20
CA ARG A 156 -30.03 -12.78 -14.67
C ARG A 156 -31.33 -13.24 -14.02
N LEU A 157 -31.95 -12.33 -13.28
CA LEU A 157 -33.31 -12.49 -12.77
C LEU A 157 -34.27 -11.75 -13.72
N GLY A 158 -35.12 -12.48 -14.39
CA GLY A 158 -36.07 -11.91 -15.36
C GLY A 158 -35.47 -11.65 -16.76
N ARG A 159 -36.30 -11.13 -17.64
CA ARG A 159 -35.92 -10.74 -19.01
C ARG A 159 -36.25 -9.26 -19.21
N ALA A 160 -35.26 -8.47 -19.60
CA ALA A 160 -35.51 -7.14 -20.12
C ALA A 160 -36.10 -7.22 -21.56
N PRO A 161 -36.91 -6.24 -21.96
CA PRO A 161 -37.34 -6.13 -23.35
C PRO A 161 -36.11 -5.93 -24.25
N SER A 162 -36.24 -6.32 -25.52
CA SER A 162 -35.19 -6.11 -26.52
C SER A 162 -34.99 -4.61 -26.77
N ARG A 163 -33.77 -4.13 -26.69
CA ARG A 163 -33.45 -2.74 -27.01
C ARG A 163 -33.55 -2.53 -28.52
N PRO A 164 -34.37 -1.57 -28.99
CA PRO A 164 -34.41 -1.24 -30.43
C PRO A 164 -33.05 -0.73 -30.89
N GLU A 165 -32.77 -0.95 -32.17
CA GLU A 165 -31.55 -0.44 -32.81
C GLU A 165 -31.49 1.10 -32.72
N GLY A 166 -30.32 1.65 -32.32
CA GLY A 166 -30.13 3.08 -32.14
C GLY A 166 -30.73 3.69 -30.87
N ALA A 167 -31.52 2.95 -30.06
CA ALA A 167 -32.07 3.45 -28.83
C ALA A 167 -30.97 3.67 -27.76
N GLN A 168 -31.03 4.79 -27.06
CA GLN A 168 -30.13 5.09 -25.92
C GLN A 168 -30.87 4.76 -24.62
N TRP A 169 -30.61 3.59 -24.09
CA TRP A 169 -31.15 3.17 -22.80
C TRP A 169 -30.13 3.39 -21.70
N ALA A 170 -30.60 3.54 -20.48
CA ALA A 170 -29.77 3.46 -19.28
C ALA A 170 -29.07 2.10 -19.20
N ASP A 171 -27.99 2.05 -18.41
CA ASP A 171 -27.29 0.81 -18.14
C ASP A 171 -28.25 -0.25 -17.57
N PRO A 172 -28.06 -1.55 -17.89
CA PRO A 172 -28.90 -2.60 -17.35
C PRO A 172 -28.76 -2.71 -15.83
N LEU A 173 -29.79 -3.31 -15.21
CA LEU A 173 -29.75 -3.60 -13.78
C LEU A 173 -28.54 -4.48 -13.45
N GLN A 174 -27.77 -4.07 -12.46
CA GLN A 174 -26.68 -4.86 -11.92
C GLN A 174 -27.23 -5.86 -10.91
N GLN A 175 -27.03 -7.16 -11.17
CA GLN A 175 -27.48 -8.24 -10.29
C GLN A 175 -26.26 -8.83 -9.58
N ILE A 176 -26.36 -8.95 -8.26
CA ILE A 176 -25.28 -9.42 -7.39
C ILE A 176 -25.77 -10.63 -6.63
N SER A 177 -25.01 -11.72 -6.66
CA SER A 177 -25.26 -12.95 -5.89
C SER A 177 -24.03 -13.45 -5.15
N ALA A 178 -22.85 -12.86 -5.40
CA ALA A 178 -21.61 -13.19 -4.71
C ALA A 178 -21.49 -12.48 -3.37
N VAL A 179 -20.80 -13.08 -2.41
CA VAL A 179 -20.46 -12.44 -1.12
C VAL A 179 -19.42 -11.34 -1.33
N MET A 180 -18.39 -11.64 -2.13
CA MET A 180 -17.36 -10.69 -2.53
C MET A 180 -17.76 -10.04 -3.85
N TYR A 181 -18.54 -8.96 -3.80
CA TYR A 181 -19.10 -8.31 -4.99
C TYR A 181 -18.47 -6.96 -5.32
N ARG A 182 -17.62 -6.46 -4.45
CA ARG A 182 -16.87 -5.21 -4.66
C ARG A 182 -15.47 -5.30 -4.08
N ALA A 183 -14.56 -4.51 -4.64
CA ALA A 183 -13.20 -4.35 -4.14
C ALA A 183 -12.81 -2.87 -4.18
N ASP A 184 -12.03 -2.44 -3.21
CA ASP A 184 -11.54 -1.07 -3.18
C ASP A 184 -10.61 -0.80 -4.37
N GLY A 185 -10.78 0.35 -5.02
CA GLY A 185 -10.08 0.73 -6.25
C GLY A 185 -10.63 0.11 -7.54
N GLU A 186 -11.39 -1.00 -7.47
CA GLU A 186 -12.04 -1.61 -8.64
C GLU A 186 -13.54 -1.28 -8.73
N GLY A 187 -14.17 -0.98 -7.59
CA GLY A 187 -15.62 -0.81 -7.52
C GLY A 187 -16.36 -2.14 -7.44
N PHE A 188 -17.50 -2.24 -8.15
CA PHE A 188 -18.21 -3.51 -8.27
C PHE A 188 -17.42 -4.48 -9.15
N ILE A 189 -17.13 -5.67 -8.59
CA ILE A 189 -16.34 -6.70 -9.25
C ILE A 189 -17.10 -7.22 -10.48
N ARG A 190 -16.43 -7.24 -11.62
CA ARG A 190 -17.00 -7.86 -12.85
C ARG A 190 -17.09 -9.36 -12.64
N PRO A 191 -18.24 -9.99 -13.01
CA PRO A 191 -18.36 -11.44 -12.97
C PRO A 191 -17.26 -12.12 -13.78
N GLY A 192 -16.76 -13.24 -13.26
CA GLY A 192 -15.70 -14.02 -13.88
C GLY A 192 -14.62 -14.43 -12.89
N PHE A 193 -13.64 -15.18 -13.39
CA PHE A 193 -12.56 -15.74 -12.57
C PHE A 193 -11.20 -15.48 -13.19
N ARG A 194 -10.20 -15.27 -12.34
CA ARG A 194 -8.81 -15.12 -12.78
C ARG A 194 -8.22 -16.47 -13.10
N HIS A 195 -7.56 -16.57 -14.25
CA HIS A 195 -7.00 -17.82 -14.75
C HIS A 195 -5.58 -17.63 -15.25
N LEU A 196 -4.81 -18.72 -15.18
CA LEU A 196 -3.47 -18.82 -15.72
C LEU A 196 -3.52 -18.99 -17.24
N PHE A 197 -2.68 -18.24 -17.93
CA PHE A 197 -2.43 -18.31 -19.37
C PHE A 197 -0.94 -18.42 -19.66
N ILE A 198 -0.60 -18.95 -20.82
CA ILE A 198 0.72 -18.87 -21.42
C ILE A 198 0.62 -18.30 -22.83
N VAL A 199 1.67 -17.61 -23.26
CA VAL A 199 1.78 -17.06 -24.63
C VAL A 199 3.23 -17.18 -25.10
N PRO A 200 3.52 -17.42 -26.41
CA PRO A 200 4.88 -17.34 -26.95
C PRO A 200 5.48 -15.94 -26.72
N ALA A 201 6.74 -15.86 -26.35
CA ALA A 201 7.40 -14.59 -25.99
C ALA A 201 7.69 -13.68 -27.20
N ASP A 202 7.57 -14.18 -28.40
CA ASP A 202 7.65 -13.47 -29.68
C ASP A 202 6.27 -13.14 -30.30
N GLY A 203 5.20 -13.43 -29.56
CA GLY A 203 3.82 -13.22 -29.98
C GLY A 203 3.15 -14.50 -30.44
N GLY A 204 1.83 -14.47 -30.46
CA GLY A 204 1.00 -15.61 -30.86
C GLY A 204 -0.30 -15.70 -30.05
N ALA A 205 -1.02 -16.82 -30.21
CA ALA A 205 -2.27 -17.03 -29.52
C ALA A 205 -2.04 -17.45 -28.06
N PRO A 206 -2.62 -16.73 -27.07
CA PRO A 206 -2.60 -17.15 -25.68
C PRO A 206 -3.36 -18.46 -25.47
N ARG A 207 -2.84 -19.32 -24.60
CA ARG A 207 -3.49 -20.57 -24.20
C ARG A 207 -3.80 -20.56 -22.71
N ARG A 208 -5.07 -20.76 -22.38
CA ARG A 208 -5.55 -20.88 -21.00
C ARG A 208 -5.17 -22.24 -20.42
N LEU A 209 -4.68 -22.25 -19.16
CA LEU A 209 -4.24 -23.47 -18.47
C LEU A 209 -5.10 -23.83 -17.25
N THR A 210 -5.87 -22.89 -16.68
CA THR A 210 -6.74 -23.19 -15.54
C THR A 210 -8.20 -22.90 -15.89
N PHE A 211 -9.12 -23.65 -15.27
CA PHE A 211 -10.54 -23.62 -15.56
C PHE A 211 -11.38 -23.73 -14.29
N GLY A 212 -12.70 -23.56 -14.41
CA GLY A 212 -13.65 -23.63 -13.30
C GLY A 212 -13.93 -22.27 -12.66
N GLU A 213 -14.74 -22.29 -11.61
CA GLU A 213 -15.27 -21.11 -10.93
C GLU A 213 -14.44 -20.78 -9.69
N PHE A 214 -13.12 -20.60 -9.89
CA PHE A 214 -12.16 -20.26 -8.86
C PHE A 214 -11.14 -19.26 -9.40
N HIS A 215 -10.66 -18.37 -8.51
CA HIS A 215 -9.55 -17.49 -8.83
C HIS A 215 -8.22 -18.26 -8.70
N HIS A 216 -7.38 -18.15 -9.71
CA HIS A 216 -6.02 -18.65 -9.76
C HIS A 216 -5.10 -17.44 -9.92
N ASP A 217 -4.73 -16.81 -8.82
CA ASP A 217 -3.97 -15.58 -8.86
C ASP A 217 -2.78 -15.59 -7.86
N GLY A 218 -2.12 -14.43 -7.71
CA GLY A 218 -0.89 -14.31 -6.94
C GLY A 218 0.36 -14.57 -7.79
N PRO A 219 1.54 -14.57 -7.16
CA PRO A 219 2.80 -14.90 -7.81
C PRO A 219 2.78 -16.32 -8.39
N ILE A 220 3.35 -16.46 -9.59
CA ILE A 220 3.48 -17.73 -10.31
C ILE A 220 4.95 -17.99 -10.61
N ASP A 221 5.33 -19.26 -10.70
CA ASP A 221 6.69 -19.65 -11.12
C ASP A 221 6.67 -20.93 -11.96
N TRP A 222 7.69 -21.10 -12.80
CA TRP A 222 7.84 -22.26 -13.67
C TRP A 222 8.70 -23.35 -13.01
N SER A 223 8.39 -24.62 -13.28
CA SER A 223 9.34 -25.69 -13.02
C SER A 223 10.61 -25.50 -13.88
N ALA A 224 11.76 -25.90 -13.37
CA ALA A 224 13.04 -25.77 -14.08
C ALA A 224 13.07 -26.48 -15.45
N ASP A 225 12.26 -27.52 -15.63
CA ASP A 225 12.10 -28.27 -16.89
C ASP A 225 11.04 -27.67 -17.83
N GLY A 226 10.36 -26.57 -17.42
CA GLY A 226 9.31 -25.91 -18.20
C GLY A 226 7.98 -26.68 -18.34
N ARG A 227 7.84 -27.82 -17.64
CA ARG A 227 6.66 -28.67 -17.77
C ARG A 227 5.48 -28.27 -16.92
N ASN A 228 5.72 -27.56 -15.82
CA ASN A 228 4.68 -27.10 -14.92
C ASN A 228 4.82 -25.60 -14.64
N VAL A 229 3.68 -24.98 -14.35
CA VAL A 229 3.59 -23.67 -13.70
C VAL A 229 2.99 -23.87 -12.31
N TYR A 230 3.63 -23.29 -11.29
CA TYR A 230 3.12 -23.31 -9.92
C TYR A 230 2.40 -22.00 -9.61
N LEU A 231 1.30 -22.09 -8.87
CA LEU A 231 0.47 -20.97 -8.46
C LEU A 231 -0.25 -21.28 -7.14
N SER A 232 -0.88 -20.27 -6.56
CA SER A 232 -1.81 -20.46 -5.46
C SER A 232 -3.26 -20.23 -5.88
N ALA A 233 -4.18 -20.98 -5.26
CA ALA A 233 -5.61 -20.79 -5.43
C ALA A 233 -6.38 -21.29 -4.20
N ASN A 234 -7.47 -20.61 -3.85
CA ASN A 234 -8.46 -21.15 -2.93
C ASN A 234 -9.54 -21.86 -3.76
N ARG A 235 -9.54 -23.19 -3.72
CA ARG A 235 -10.48 -24.03 -4.44
C ARG A 235 -11.39 -24.82 -3.50
N SER A 236 -11.53 -24.37 -2.24
CA SER A 236 -12.49 -24.96 -1.32
C SER A 236 -13.93 -24.67 -1.76
N PRO A 237 -14.91 -25.51 -1.42
CA PRO A 237 -16.31 -25.24 -1.73
C PRO A 237 -16.83 -23.91 -1.16
N ASP A 238 -16.31 -23.50 0.00
CA ASP A 238 -16.70 -22.27 0.70
C ASP A 238 -15.69 -21.13 0.53
N TRP A 239 -14.93 -21.09 -0.57
CA TRP A 239 -13.83 -20.13 -0.81
C TRP A 239 -14.24 -18.65 -0.59
N GLU A 240 -15.48 -18.26 -0.91
CA GLU A 240 -15.96 -16.90 -0.68
C GLU A 240 -16.09 -16.56 0.82
N ARG A 241 -16.36 -17.56 1.69
CA ARG A 241 -16.52 -17.39 3.12
C ARG A 241 -15.25 -17.71 3.93
N GLU A 242 -14.31 -18.41 3.30
CA GLU A 242 -13.01 -18.76 3.86
C GLU A 242 -11.88 -18.21 2.97
N PRO A 243 -11.71 -16.88 2.88
CA PRO A 243 -10.81 -16.25 1.91
C PRO A 243 -9.34 -16.64 2.14
N ASP A 244 -8.92 -16.90 3.37
CA ASP A 244 -7.53 -17.20 3.75
C ASP A 244 -7.28 -18.72 3.82
N ASN A 245 -7.58 -19.44 2.73
CA ASN A 245 -7.41 -20.90 2.65
C ASN A 245 -6.92 -21.33 1.25
N SER A 246 -5.88 -20.65 0.74
CA SER A 246 -5.29 -21.00 -0.55
C SER A 246 -4.26 -22.13 -0.42
N GLU A 247 -4.15 -22.93 -1.47
CA GLU A 247 -3.17 -24.00 -1.60
C GLU A 247 -2.26 -23.78 -2.79
N ILE A 248 -1.07 -24.40 -2.78
CA ILE A 248 -0.18 -24.45 -3.94
C ILE A 248 -0.61 -25.55 -4.90
N TYR A 249 -0.68 -25.20 -6.18
CA TYR A 249 -0.98 -26.12 -7.26
C TYR A 249 0.14 -26.17 -8.29
N ALA A 250 0.35 -27.36 -8.86
CA ALA A 250 1.13 -27.57 -10.07
C ALA A 250 0.16 -27.69 -11.26
N VAL A 251 0.38 -26.92 -12.31
CA VAL A 251 -0.38 -26.96 -13.57
C VAL A 251 0.52 -27.51 -14.66
N ASP A 252 0.21 -28.70 -15.19
CA ASP A 252 0.94 -29.28 -16.32
C ASP A 252 0.71 -28.47 -17.59
N VAL A 253 1.77 -27.98 -18.18
CA VAL A 253 1.70 -27.08 -19.34
C VAL A 253 1.12 -27.77 -20.58
N ALA A 254 1.37 -29.06 -20.78
CA ALA A 254 0.90 -29.79 -21.97
C ALA A 254 -0.60 -30.12 -21.88
N SER A 255 -1.02 -30.71 -20.77
CA SER A 255 -2.38 -31.24 -20.56
C SER A 255 -3.33 -30.28 -19.84
N ALA A 256 -2.82 -29.21 -19.22
CA ALA A 256 -3.56 -28.32 -18.31
C ALA A 256 -4.11 -29.06 -17.06
N ALA A 257 -3.55 -30.20 -16.71
CA ALA A 257 -3.91 -30.92 -15.49
C ALA A 257 -3.45 -30.13 -14.26
N LEU A 258 -4.34 -29.96 -13.29
CA LEU A 258 -4.11 -29.24 -12.05
C LEU A 258 -3.97 -30.24 -10.89
N ARG A 259 -2.89 -30.16 -10.14
CA ARG A 259 -2.60 -31.03 -8.99
C ARG A 259 -2.28 -30.20 -7.75
N PRO A 260 -2.99 -30.38 -6.62
CA PRO A 260 -2.64 -29.74 -5.35
C PRO A 260 -1.31 -30.28 -4.81
N LEU A 261 -0.51 -29.41 -4.20
CA LEU A 261 0.74 -29.75 -3.53
C LEU A 261 0.65 -29.56 -2.02
N THR A 262 -0.26 -28.72 -1.56
CA THR A 262 -0.49 -28.43 -0.14
C THR A 262 -1.98 -28.67 0.20
N ASP A 263 -2.28 -28.80 1.48
CA ASP A 263 -3.62 -29.16 1.97
C ASP A 263 -3.83 -28.69 3.44
N ARG A 264 -3.11 -27.65 3.84
CA ARG A 264 -3.16 -27.11 5.19
C ARG A 264 -4.38 -26.16 5.33
N ARG A 265 -4.96 -26.10 6.53
CA ARG A 265 -5.89 -25.02 6.84
C ARG A 265 -5.13 -23.72 7.11
N GLY A 266 -5.29 -22.77 6.23
CA GLY A 266 -4.57 -21.50 6.18
C GLY A 266 -4.00 -21.26 4.79
N PRO A 267 -3.53 -20.06 4.49
CA PRO A 267 -3.03 -19.75 3.14
C PRO A 267 -1.65 -20.35 2.92
N ASP A 268 -1.48 -20.98 1.75
CA ASP A 268 -0.21 -21.27 1.12
C ASP A 268 -0.13 -20.50 -0.19
N ALA A 269 0.90 -19.68 -0.37
CA ALA A 269 1.01 -18.71 -1.47
C ALA A 269 2.46 -18.49 -1.94
N ALA A 270 2.61 -17.74 -3.05
CA ALA A 270 3.89 -17.30 -3.59
C ALA A 270 4.92 -18.43 -3.76
N PRO A 271 4.58 -19.52 -4.49
CA PRO A 271 5.53 -20.58 -4.76
C PRO A 271 6.71 -20.06 -5.59
N THR A 272 7.93 -20.48 -5.24
CA THR A 272 9.13 -20.23 -6.03
C THR A 272 10.01 -21.47 -6.09
N VAL A 273 10.52 -21.79 -7.29
CA VAL A 273 11.21 -23.05 -7.58
C VAL A 273 12.71 -22.89 -7.38
N SER A 274 13.35 -23.86 -6.72
CA SER A 274 14.79 -23.87 -6.57
C SER A 274 15.50 -24.00 -7.94
N PRO A 275 16.72 -23.44 -8.11
CA PRO A 275 17.43 -23.48 -9.40
C PRO A 275 17.66 -24.88 -9.94
N ASP A 276 17.78 -25.90 -9.06
CA ASP A 276 17.94 -27.32 -9.44
C ASP A 276 16.60 -28.01 -9.73
N GLY A 277 15.45 -27.30 -9.57
CA GLY A 277 14.10 -27.79 -9.79
C GLY A 277 13.62 -28.86 -8.82
N ARG A 278 14.34 -29.11 -7.71
CA ARG A 278 14.01 -30.19 -6.77
C ARG A 278 13.06 -29.73 -5.67
N ARG A 279 13.05 -28.44 -5.32
CA ARG A 279 12.28 -27.88 -4.20
C ARG A 279 11.44 -26.69 -4.62
N ILE A 280 10.42 -26.44 -3.82
CA ILE A 280 9.57 -25.26 -3.90
C ILE A 280 9.60 -24.59 -2.54
N ALA A 281 9.98 -23.31 -2.50
CA ALA A 281 9.75 -22.46 -1.35
C ALA A 281 8.42 -21.74 -1.52
N TYR A 282 7.70 -21.51 -0.43
CA TYR A 282 6.41 -20.84 -0.45
C TYR A 282 6.14 -20.14 0.88
N LEU A 283 5.18 -19.23 0.88
CA LEU A 283 4.76 -18.48 2.06
C LEU A 283 3.44 -19.06 2.61
N GLY A 284 3.26 -18.99 3.93
CA GLY A 284 2.00 -19.41 4.52
C GLY A 284 1.99 -19.37 6.04
N TYR A 285 0.85 -19.72 6.63
CA TYR A 285 0.67 -19.88 8.07
C TYR A 285 -0.52 -20.80 8.36
N ASP A 286 -0.58 -21.35 9.57
CA ASP A 286 -1.75 -22.10 10.06
C ASP A 286 -2.84 -21.11 10.49
N ASP A 287 -4.08 -21.27 10.00
CA ASP A 287 -5.22 -20.44 10.43
C ASP A 287 -5.54 -20.69 11.90
N ARG A 288 -5.27 -19.70 12.75
CA ARG A 288 -5.55 -19.69 14.19
C ARG A 288 -6.88 -19.01 14.54
N GLY A 289 -7.63 -18.53 13.55
CA GLY A 289 -8.81 -17.69 13.74
C GLY A 289 -8.49 -16.29 14.26
N TYR A 290 -7.28 -15.82 14.04
CA TYR A 290 -6.80 -14.48 14.38
C TYR A 290 -6.81 -13.60 13.13
N ALA A 291 -7.09 -12.32 13.29
CA ALA A 291 -7.09 -11.36 12.19
C ALA A 291 -5.68 -11.08 11.63
N TYR A 292 -4.64 -11.44 12.37
CA TYR A 292 -3.27 -11.40 11.93
C TYR A 292 -2.52 -12.65 12.38
N THR A 293 -1.81 -13.27 11.48
CA THR A 293 -0.85 -14.33 11.76
C THR A 293 0.36 -14.10 10.88
N GLN A 294 1.55 -14.09 11.47
CA GLN A 294 2.80 -13.91 10.73
C GLN A 294 2.95 -14.96 9.64
N THR A 295 3.14 -14.49 8.42
CA THR A 295 3.51 -15.31 7.28
C THR A 295 4.92 -15.86 7.47
N ARG A 296 5.11 -17.15 7.23
CA ARG A 296 6.37 -17.88 7.35
C ARG A 296 6.82 -18.40 6.01
N LEU A 297 8.13 -18.57 5.87
CA LEU A 297 8.74 -19.26 4.75
C LEU A 297 8.73 -20.77 4.99
N TYR A 298 8.17 -21.50 4.05
CA TYR A 298 8.18 -22.96 4.01
C TYR A 298 9.00 -23.46 2.82
N VAL A 299 9.42 -24.70 2.89
CA VAL A 299 10.00 -25.44 1.77
C VAL A 299 9.38 -26.84 1.71
N MET A 300 9.20 -27.35 0.49
CA MET A 300 8.77 -28.72 0.21
C MET A 300 9.56 -29.28 -0.99
N ASP A 301 9.53 -30.60 -1.17
CA ASP A 301 10.00 -31.21 -2.41
C ASP A 301 9.03 -30.92 -3.56
N ARG A 302 9.50 -31.05 -4.80
CA ARG A 302 8.71 -30.73 -6.00
C ARG A 302 7.38 -31.47 -6.12
N ASP A 303 7.27 -32.63 -5.51
CA ASP A 303 6.06 -33.43 -5.51
C ASP A 303 5.04 -33.05 -4.40
N GLY A 304 5.39 -32.12 -3.53
CA GLY A 304 4.61 -31.66 -2.38
C GLY A 304 4.94 -32.38 -1.09
N SER A 305 5.90 -33.31 -1.07
CA SER A 305 6.36 -34.01 0.14
C SER A 305 7.37 -33.19 0.96
N ASN A 306 7.71 -33.66 2.16
CA ASN A 306 8.74 -33.10 3.05
C ASN A 306 8.55 -31.60 3.38
N ARG A 307 7.30 -31.19 3.57
CA ARG A 307 6.94 -29.80 3.92
C ARG A 307 7.47 -29.42 5.30
N ARG A 308 8.14 -28.28 5.41
CA ARG A 308 8.60 -27.75 6.70
C ARG A 308 8.79 -26.24 6.67
N ALA A 309 8.54 -25.58 7.81
CA ALA A 309 8.81 -24.16 8.00
C ALA A 309 10.33 -23.94 8.16
N LEU A 310 10.89 -22.99 7.40
CA LEU A 310 12.27 -22.52 7.56
C LEU A 310 12.37 -21.39 8.57
N THR A 311 11.34 -20.54 8.68
CA THR A 311 11.32 -19.40 9.60
C THR A 311 10.42 -19.63 10.81
N GLY A 312 10.20 -20.89 11.22
CA GLY A 312 9.35 -21.22 12.36
C GLY A 312 9.81 -20.61 13.69
N GLY A 313 11.12 -20.44 13.89
CA GLY A 313 11.72 -19.79 15.07
C GLY A 313 12.03 -18.29 14.89
N PHE A 314 11.70 -17.70 13.75
CA PHE A 314 11.95 -16.29 13.46
C PHE A 314 10.67 -15.49 13.67
N ASP A 315 10.61 -14.69 14.74
CA ASP A 315 9.42 -13.94 15.14
C ASP A 315 9.24 -12.64 14.33
N ARG A 316 9.25 -12.77 13.00
CA ARG A 316 8.92 -11.72 12.04
C ARG A 316 8.15 -12.31 10.86
N GLU A 317 7.21 -11.54 10.35
CA GLU A 317 6.54 -11.84 9.09
C GLU A 317 7.52 -11.72 7.93
N VAL A 318 7.51 -12.69 7.02
CA VAL A 318 8.37 -12.70 5.83
C VAL A 318 7.57 -12.63 4.54
N SER A 319 8.15 -12.00 3.53
CA SER A 319 7.55 -11.84 2.20
C SER A 319 8.59 -11.94 1.08
N SER A 320 8.12 -11.95 -0.19
CA SER A 320 8.95 -11.88 -1.39
C SER A 320 10.06 -12.94 -1.46
N PRO A 321 9.76 -14.25 -1.40
CA PRO A 321 10.77 -15.30 -1.43
C PRO A 321 11.49 -15.34 -2.77
N ALA A 322 12.83 -15.43 -2.75
CA ALA A 322 13.67 -15.57 -3.93
C ALA A 322 14.84 -16.52 -3.64
N TRP A 323 15.02 -17.57 -4.42
CA TRP A 323 16.11 -18.52 -4.24
C TRP A 323 17.48 -17.89 -4.50
N ALA A 324 18.46 -18.27 -3.70
CA ALA A 324 19.85 -18.10 -4.05
C ALA A 324 20.22 -19.07 -5.18
N ALA A 325 21.14 -18.68 -6.06
CA ALA A 325 21.52 -19.49 -7.22
C ALA A 325 22.14 -20.85 -6.86
N ASP A 326 22.68 -20.99 -5.65
CA ASP A 326 23.23 -22.24 -5.12
C ASP A 326 22.15 -23.23 -4.65
N GLY A 327 20.88 -22.83 -4.61
CA GLY A 327 19.76 -23.65 -4.16
C GLY A 327 19.79 -24.04 -2.67
N ASN A 328 20.69 -23.44 -1.87
CA ASN A 328 20.86 -23.77 -0.45
C ASN A 328 20.23 -22.76 0.51
N SER A 329 19.67 -21.69 0.01
CA SER A 329 19.02 -20.65 0.80
C SER A 329 18.01 -19.86 -0.02
N VAL A 330 17.10 -19.17 0.70
CA VAL A 330 16.07 -18.30 0.13
C VAL A 330 16.22 -16.90 0.72
N TYR A 331 16.21 -15.87 -0.11
CA TYR A 331 16.10 -14.49 0.34
C TYR A 331 14.64 -14.15 0.60
N VAL A 332 14.39 -13.39 1.65
CA VAL A 332 13.05 -12.87 2.00
C VAL A 332 13.16 -11.44 2.48
N SER A 333 12.12 -10.63 2.31
CA SER A 333 11.98 -9.36 3.03
C SER A 333 11.18 -9.55 4.31
N PHE A 334 11.45 -8.69 5.30
CA PHE A 334 10.75 -8.65 6.58
C PHE A 334 10.86 -7.26 7.20
N ASP A 335 9.93 -6.93 8.11
CA ASP A 335 9.95 -5.67 8.83
C ASP A 335 10.39 -5.88 10.28
N GLU A 336 11.25 -4.98 10.77
CA GLU A 336 11.67 -4.93 12.16
C GLU A 336 11.84 -3.49 12.63
N GLY A 337 11.09 -3.10 13.67
CA GLY A 337 11.09 -1.74 14.19
C GLY A 337 10.72 -0.69 13.14
N GLY A 338 9.73 -0.99 12.28
CA GLY A 338 9.30 -0.12 11.18
C GLY A 338 10.29 0.01 10.01
N VAL A 339 11.35 -0.79 9.98
CA VAL A 339 12.37 -0.81 8.92
C VAL A 339 12.28 -2.09 8.13
N THR A 340 12.09 -1.99 6.81
CA THR A 340 12.13 -3.15 5.91
C THR A 340 13.56 -3.58 5.64
N LYS A 341 13.80 -4.89 5.77
CA LYS A 341 15.09 -5.55 5.65
C LYS A 341 15.00 -6.74 4.71
N VAL A 342 16.15 -7.23 4.24
CA VAL A 342 16.26 -8.49 3.50
C VAL A 342 17.10 -9.47 4.31
N ALA A 343 16.60 -10.70 4.48
CA ALA A 343 17.34 -11.79 5.08
C ALA A 343 17.63 -12.90 4.07
N ARG A 344 18.73 -13.61 4.26
CA ARG A 344 19.04 -14.90 3.65
C ARG A 344 18.73 -15.99 4.66
N VAL A 345 17.82 -16.89 4.30
CA VAL A 345 17.33 -18.00 5.13
C VAL A 345 17.93 -19.29 4.61
N GLY A 346 18.74 -19.96 5.41
CA GLY A 346 19.32 -21.27 5.08
C GLY A 346 18.29 -22.38 5.11
N LEU A 347 18.55 -23.46 4.38
CA LEU A 347 17.71 -24.66 4.45
C LEU A 347 17.74 -25.34 5.84
N ASP A 348 18.71 -25.00 6.69
CA ASP A 348 18.78 -25.39 8.10
C ASP A 348 17.93 -24.51 9.03
N GLY A 349 17.26 -23.50 8.49
CA GLY A 349 16.46 -22.54 9.26
C GLY A 349 17.26 -21.35 9.83
N SER A 350 18.57 -21.24 9.53
CA SER A 350 19.37 -20.09 9.92
C SER A 350 18.91 -18.83 9.17
N VAL A 351 18.78 -17.70 9.88
CA VAL A 351 18.34 -16.41 9.31
C VAL A 351 19.45 -15.38 9.49
N ARG A 352 19.87 -14.73 8.42
CA ARG A 352 20.87 -13.67 8.44
C ARG A 352 20.42 -12.46 7.63
N THR A 353 20.30 -11.30 8.25
CA THR A 353 20.05 -10.03 7.56
C THR A 353 21.22 -9.70 6.64
N VAL A 354 20.91 -9.34 5.39
CA VAL A 354 21.89 -9.01 4.32
C VAL A 354 21.70 -7.61 3.76
N ALA A 355 20.53 -6.98 3.96
CA ALA A 355 20.29 -5.58 3.63
C ALA A 355 19.23 -5.01 4.59
N ASP A 356 19.25 -3.70 4.78
CA ASP A 356 18.31 -2.95 5.60
C ASP A 356 17.97 -1.60 4.97
N GLY A 357 17.02 -0.86 5.58
CA GLY A 357 16.66 0.48 5.14
C GLY A 357 16.06 0.51 3.74
N LEU A 358 15.24 -0.49 3.39
CA LEU A 358 14.45 -0.44 2.18
C LEU A 358 13.35 0.62 2.34
N GLY A 359 13.01 1.31 1.24
CA GLY A 359 11.98 2.34 1.17
C GLY A 359 10.86 1.96 0.20
N GLY A 360 9.61 2.21 0.61
CA GLY A 360 8.45 2.04 -0.25
C GLY A 360 8.26 3.19 -1.24
N ALA A 361 7.39 2.98 -2.22
CA ALA A 361 7.06 3.97 -3.23
C ALA A 361 5.81 4.81 -2.89
N ASP A 362 5.12 4.50 -1.81
CA ASP A 362 4.01 5.30 -1.27
C ASP A 362 4.59 6.32 -0.30
N LEU A 363 4.41 7.61 -0.62
CA LEU A 363 5.16 8.69 0.01
C LEU A 363 4.32 9.53 1.00
N ASP A 364 3.01 9.27 1.12
CA ASP A 364 2.12 10.10 1.95
C ASP A 364 2.41 9.93 3.45
N ARG A 365 2.66 8.71 3.89
CA ARG A 365 2.91 8.34 5.28
C ARG A 365 4.14 7.46 5.44
N PRO A 366 4.78 7.43 6.63
CA PRO A 366 6.06 6.74 6.82
C PRO A 366 5.92 5.22 7.04
N TYR A 367 5.06 4.55 6.25
CA TYR A 367 4.93 3.08 6.32
C TYR A 367 6.25 2.38 5.95
N SER A 368 6.51 1.25 6.59
CA SER A 368 7.54 0.31 6.14
C SER A 368 7.18 -0.25 4.75
N GLY A 369 8.19 -0.68 3.99
CA GLY A 369 8.02 -1.22 2.65
C GLY A 369 9.28 -1.12 1.83
N GLY A 370 9.23 -1.70 0.63
CA GLY A 370 10.33 -1.68 -0.32
C GLY A 370 10.36 -2.95 -1.15
N SER A 371 11.23 -3.00 -2.14
CA SER A 371 11.43 -4.16 -3.01
C SER A 371 12.89 -4.53 -3.13
N PHE A 372 13.13 -5.82 -3.43
CA PHE A 372 14.45 -6.33 -3.78
C PHE A 372 14.36 -7.37 -4.89
N SER A 373 15.48 -7.61 -5.54
CA SER A 373 15.71 -8.75 -6.41
C SER A 373 17.15 -9.22 -6.27
N VAL A 374 17.45 -10.46 -6.69
CA VAL A 374 18.75 -11.09 -6.51
C VAL A 374 19.30 -11.62 -7.83
N ALA A 375 20.56 -11.33 -8.14
CA ALA A 375 21.30 -11.88 -9.26
C ALA A 375 21.93 -13.24 -8.92
N ARG A 376 22.41 -13.98 -9.95
CA ARG A 376 23.03 -15.31 -9.75
C ARG A 376 24.27 -15.28 -8.86
N ASP A 377 25.00 -14.18 -8.82
CA ASP A 377 26.18 -14.00 -7.95
C ASP A 377 25.84 -13.60 -6.51
N GLY A 378 24.53 -13.45 -6.18
CA GLY A 378 24.03 -13.02 -4.88
C GLY A 378 24.03 -11.50 -4.68
N THR A 379 24.31 -10.71 -5.70
CA THR A 379 24.14 -9.26 -5.68
C THR A 379 22.65 -8.93 -5.61
N LEU A 380 22.27 -8.01 -4.71
CA LEU A 380 20.89 -7.55 -4.58
C LEU A 380 20.73 -6.19 -5.23
N ALA A 381 19.62 -5.98 -5.93
CA ALA A 381 19.07 -4.66 -6.16
C ALA A 381 17.97 -4.39 -5.13
N VAL A 382 17.98 -3.22 -4.52
CA VAL A 382 16.99 -2.84 -3.50
C VAL A 382 16.48 -1.42 -3.73
N THR A 383 15.25 -1.15 -3.33
CA THR A 383 14.79 0.23 -3.14
C THR A 383 15.27 0.71 -1.77
N ALA A 384 16.09 1.75 -1.72
CA ALA A 384 16.67 2.28 -0.48
C ALA A 384 16.03 3.62 -0.13
N GLY A 385 15.48 3.75 1.08
CA GLY A 385 14.83 4.97 1.56
C GLY A 385 15.39 5.44 2.89
N SER A 386 14.94 6.61 3.32
CA SER A 386 15.21 7.17 4.65
C SER A 386 14.14 8.19 5.01
N ALA A 387 14.15 8.71 6.23
CA ALA A 387 13.23 9.76 6.67
C ALA A 387 13.33 11.07 5.84
N SER A 388 14.47 11.32 5.18
CA SER A 388 14.72 12.52 4.38
C SER A 388 14.78 12.29 2.88
N ARG A 389 14.66 11.06 2.42
CA ARG A 389 14.76 10.67 1.00
C ARG A 389 13.73 9.63 0.63
N PRO A 390 12.88 9.88 -0.39
CA PRO A 390 12.08 8.83 -1.04
C PRO A 390 12.96 7.67 -1.53
N ALA A 391 12.32 6.58 -1.93
CA ALA A 391 13.02 5.38 -2.38
C ALA A 391 13.91 5.65 -3.61
N GLU A 392 15.17 5.31 -3.47
CA GLU A 392 16.23 5.30 -4.49
C GLU A 392 16.56 3.86 -4.88
N VAL A 393 17.24 3.64 -6.00
CA VAL A 393 17.80 2.33 -6.35
C VAL A 393 19.18 2.19 -5.76
N ALA A 394 19.42 1.07 -5.07
CA ALA A 394 20.74 0.71 -4.56
C ALA A 394 21.10 -0.73 -4.91
N VAL A 395 22.40 -1.01 -4.98
CA VAL A 395 22.97 -2.34 -5.11
C VAL A 395 23.64 -2.74 -3.80
N VAL A 396 23.43 -4.00 -3.37
CA VAL A 396 24.10 -4.57 -2.20
C VAL A 396 24.94 -5.76 -2.64
N ARG A 397 26.25 -5.69 -2.40
CA ARG A 397 27.21 -6.74 -2.74
C ARG A 397 28.11 -7.02 -1.54
N GLY A 398 28.14 -8.28 -1.08
CA GLY A 398 28.97 -8.68 0.06
C GLY A 398 28.66 -7.90 1.36
N GLY A 399 27.44 -7.43 1.56
CA GLY A 399 27.02 -6.61 2.71
C GLY A 399 27.31 -5.11 2.56
N SER A 400 27.98 -4.68 1.49
CA SER A 400 28.19 -3.26 1.19
C SER A 400 27.09 -2.72 0.28
N ARG A 401 26.45 -1.61 0.67
CA ARG A 401 25.39 -0.93 -0.09
C ARG A 401 25.94 0.29 -0.83
N ARG A 402 25.61 0.42 -2.12
CA ARG A 402 25.88 1.59 -2.95
C ARG A 402 24.59 2.08 -3.59
N THR A 403 24.14 3.27 -3.26
CA THR A 403 23.02 3.94 -3.92
C THR A 403 23.44 4.38 -5.32
N LEU A 404 22.59 4.07 -6.32
CA LEU A 404 22.87 4.30 -7.73
C LEU A 404 22.11 5.49 -8.30
N THR A 405 21.01 5.91 -7.67
CA THR A 405 20.17 7.03 -8.13
C THR A 405 20.15 8.18 -7.13
N ARG A 406 19.72 9.36 -7.61
CA ARG A 406 19.45 10.57 -6.82
C ARG A 406 18.24 11.26 -7.43
N LEU A 407 17.07 10.58 -7.35
CA LEU A 407 15.87 10.94 -8.13
C LEU A 407 15.30 12.32 -7.77
N ASN A 408 15.49 12.77 -6.53
CA ASN A 408 14.91 14.01 -6.01
C ASN A 408 15.97 15.07 -5.62
N GLU A 409 17.20 14.94 -6.13
CA GLU A 409 18.28 15.87 -5.77
C GLU A 409 17.99 17.31 -6.21
N ASP A 410 17.38 17.49 -7.37
CA ASP A 410 16.96 18.75 -7.94
C ASP A 410 15.93 19.51 -7.08
N ILE A 411 15.16 18.79 -6.26
CA ILE A 411 14.16 19.38 -5.38
C ILE A 411 14.67 19.42 -3.95
N LEU A 412 14.99 18.25 -3.37
CA LEU A 412 15.24 18.10 -1.95
C LEU A 412 16.58 18.69 -1.50
N ALA A 413 17.56 18.84 -2.41
CA ALA A 413 18.82 19.54 -2.08
C ALA A 413 18.61 21.02 -1.74
N HIS A 414 17.51 21.61 -2.18
CA HIS A 414 17.16 23.02 -1.97
C HIS A 414 16.12 23.23 -0.87
N LYS A 415 15.64 22.16 -0.24
CA LYS A 415 14.59 22.19 0.79
C LYS A 415 15.17 21.87 2.18
N THR A 416 14.69 22.60 3.18
CA THR A 416 14.92 22.25 4.58
C THR A 416 13.77 21.41 5.06
N LEU A 417 14.04 20.12 5.27
CA LEU A 417 13.07 19.16 5.77
C LEU A 417 13.03 19.15 7.30
N GLY A 418 11.94 18.65 7.85
CA GLY A 418 11.80 18.31 9.25
C GLY A 418 12.71 17.13 9.63
N GLU A 419 13.47 17.25 10.71
CA GLU A 419 14.26 16.15 11.25
C GLU A 419 13.35 15.10 11.87
N VAL A 420 13.64 13.82 11.66
CA VAL A 420 12.90 12.70 12.26
C VAL A 420 13.74 12.08 13.37
N ARG A 421 13.20 12.09 14.60
CA ARG A 421 13.85 11.51 15.81
C ARG A 421 13.01 10.36 16.34
N ARG A 422 13.67 9.29 16.76
CA ARG A 422 13.03 8.17 17.47
C ARG A 422 12.72 8.56 18.89
N ILE A 423 11.52 8.22 19.37
CA ILE A 423 11.10 8.32 20.76
C ILE A 423 10.68 6.93 21.24
N GLU A 424 11.11 6.57 22.44
CA GLU A 424 10.64 5.38 23.15
C GLU A 424 9.88 5.82 24.40
N THR A 425 8.77 5.16 24.65
CA THR A 425 7.97 5.35 25.86
C THR A 425 7.46 4.01 26.38
N ARG A 426 6.75 4.04 27.48
CA ARG A 426 6.07 2.87 28.06
C ARG A 426 4.59 3.12 28.15
N SER A 427 3.81 2.12 27.72
CA SER A 427 2.36 2.16 27.86
C SER A 427 1.95 2.37 29.31
N SER A 428 1.02 3.28 29.56
CA SER A 428 0.42 3.47 30.90
C SER A 428 -0.40 2.25 31.33
N HIS A 429 -0.87 1.43 30.39
CA HIS A 429 -1.67 0.25 30.68
C HIS A 429 -0.85 -0.88 31.34
N ASP A 430 0.30 -1.24 30.75
CA ASP A 430 1.05 -2.44 31.16
C ASP A 430 2.59 -2.26 31.14
N GLN A 431 3.08 -1.03 31.01
CA GLN A 431 4.50 -0.66 30.99
C GLN A 431 5.28 -1.29 29.81
N ARG A 432 4.60 -1.79 28.80
CA ARG A 432 5.20 -2.30 27.57
C ARG A 432 5.93 -1.18 26.81
N PRO A 433 7.09 -1.44 26.21
CA PRO A 433 7.76 -0.43 25.38
C PRO A 433 6.93 -0.13 24.13
N ILE A 434 6.80 1.17 23.83
CA ILE A 434 6.13 1.70 22.65
C ILE A 434 7.12 2.59 21.92
N GLU A 435 7.26 2.36 20.62
CA GLU A 435 8.15 3.10 19.74
C GLU A 435 7.38 4.11 18.88
N ALA A 436 7.97 5.28 18.69
CA ALA A 436 7.40 6.34 17.88
C ALA A 436 8.50 7.14 17.17
N TRP A 437 8.13 7.86 16.12
CA TRP A 437 8.97 8.81 15.41
C TRP A 437 8.37 10.20 15.48
N LEU A 438 9.22 11.16 15.82
CA LEU A 438 8.86 12.56 15.94
C LEU A 438 9.49 13.34 14.79
N THR A 439 8.66 13.83 13.86
CA THR A 439 9.10 14.77 12.82
C THR A 439 9.01 16.19 13.36
N LEU A 440 10.13 16.88 13.43
CA LEU A 440 10.26 18.22 13.99
C LEU A 440 10.12 19.30 12.92
N PRO A 441 9.59 20.49 13.23
CA PRO A 441 9.60 21.60 12.28
C PRO A 441 11.02 21.96 11.81
N PRO A 442 11.18 22.35 10.53
CA PRO A 442 12.47 22.84 10.03
C PRO A 442 13.03 23.96 10.90
N GLY A 443 14.31 23.84 11.29
CA GLY A 443 14.96 24.83 12.17
C GLY A 443 14.59 24.71 13.65
N HIS A 444 13.99 23.61 14.09
CA HIS A 444 13.73 23.32 15.50
C HIS A 444 15.02 23.47 16.34
N ARG A 445 14.87 24.00 17.55
CA ARG A 445 15.94 24.10 18.56
C ARG A 445 15.50 23.37 19.82
N ASP A 446 16.41 22.66 20.46
CA ASP A 446 16.13 21.95 21.70
C ASP A 446 15.54 22.91 22.75
N GLY A 447 14.50 22.44 23.44
CA GLY A 447 13.71 23.24 24.40
C GLY A 447 12.58 24.07 23.77
N GLN A 448 12.46 24.11 22.46
CA GLN A 448 11.35 24.77 21.78
C GLN A 448 10.13 23.85 21.71
N ARG A 449 8.99 24.31 22.23
CA ARG A 449 7.70 23.59 22.15
C ARG A 449 6.91 23.98 20.91
N HIS A 450 6.33 22.96 20.28
CA HIS A 450 5.49 23.09 19.07
C HIS A 450 4.08 22.57 19.32
N PRO A 451 3.07 23.04 18.58
CA PRO A 451 1.82 22.32 18.48
C PRO A 451 2.09 20.91 17.94
N LEU A 452 1.44 19.89 18.52
CA LEU A 452 1.67 18.49 18.20
C LEU A 452 0.52 17.91 17.39
N ILE A 453 0.83 17.23 16.29
CA ILE A 453 -0.10 16.34 15.59
C ILE A 453 0.26 14.90 15.94
N LEU A 454 -0.67 14.17 16.56
CA LEU A 454 -0.61 12.73 16.67
C LEU A 454 -1.12 12.15 15.35
N GLU A 455 -0.22 11.55 14.56
CA GLU A 455 -0.53 10.85 13.31
C GLU A 455 -0.56 9.35 13.56
N ILE A 456 -1.74 8.70 13.31
CA ILE A 456 -1.98 7.31 13.63
C ILE A 456 -2.09 6.49 12.34
N HIS A 457 -1.30 5.41 12.23
CA HIS A 457 -1.35 4.54 11.06
C HIS A 457 -2.65 3.76 10.92
N GLY A 458 -2.94 3.35 9.70
CA GLY A 458 -4.03 2.42 9.37
C GLY A 458 -3.64 0.96 9.63
N GLY A 459 -4.47 0.07 9.22
CA GLY A 459 -4.34 -1.37 9.45
C GLY A 459 -5.49 -1.85 10.31
N PRO A 460 -5.29 -2.23 11.60
CA PRO A 460 -4.25 -1.82 12.56
C PRO A 460 -2.92 -2.57 12.46
N TRP A 461 -2.88 -3.73 11.82
CA TRP A 461 -1.65 -4.49 11.59
C TRP A 461 -0.83 -3.86 10.45
N ALA A 462 -0.08 -2.84 10.78
CA ALA A 462 0.88 -2.13 9.96
C ALA A 462 1.95 -1.52 10.87
N ALA A 463 2.98 -0.87 10.33
CA ALA A 463 3.96 -0.14 11.11
C ALA A 463 4.41 1.12 10.38
N TYR A 464 4.60 2.19 11.15
CA TYR A 464 5.39 3.34 10.75
C TYR A 464 6.87 3.12 11.02
N GLY A 465 7.71 3.80 10.28
CA GLY A 465 9.16 3.76 10.45
C GLY A 465 9.83 5.08 10.13
N PRO A 466 11.17 5.13 10.13
CA PRO A 466 11.94 6.31 9.74
C PRO A 466 11.98 6.48 8.22
N ASN A 467 10.81 6.49 7.58
CA ASN A 467 10.64 6.61 6.15
C ASN A 467 10.19 8.02 5.76
N PHE A 468 10.46 8.42 4.52
CA PHE A 468 10.01 9.70 3.99
C PHE A 468 8.48 9.75 3.95
N ALA A 469 7.91 10.85 4.45
CA ALA A 469 6.47 11.04 4.49
C ALA A 469 6.12 12.49 4.11
N THR A 470 5.44 12.66 2.99
CA THR A 470 5.04 13.99 2.52
C THR A 470 4.08 14.68 3.47
N ASP A 471 3.14 13.96 4.07
CA ASP A 471 2.18 14.53 5.02
C ASP A 471 2.92 15.09 6.24
N ASN A 472 3.84 14.28 6.83
CA ASN A 472 4.61 14.69 7.99
C ASN A 472 5.50 15.90 7.67
N GLN A 473 6.12 15.92 6.49
CA GLN A 473 6.97 17.04 6.07
C GLN A 473 6.16 18.32 5.84
N LEU A 474 4.96 18.22 5.26
CA LEU A 474 4.06 19.37 5.09
C LEU A 474 3.53 19.89 6.43
N TYR A 475 3.17 19.02 7.36
CA TYR A 475 2.77 19.42 8.72
C TYR A 475 3.95 20.06 9.46
N ALA A 476 5.15 19.51 9.35
CA ALA A 476 6.35 20.06 9.95
C ALA A 476 6.71 21.43 9.37
N ALA A 477 6.62 21.59 8.04
CA ALA A 477 6.83 22.88 7.37
C ALA A 477 5.82 23.97 7.83
N ALA A 478 4.60 23.55 8.23
CA ALA A 478 3.60 24.44 8.82
C ALA A 478 3.83 24.73 10.33
N GLY A 479 4.94 24.23 10.92
CA GLY A 479 5.34 24.50 12.29
C GLY A 479 4.78 23.54 13.35
N TYR A 480 4.25 22.39 12.96
CA TYR A 480 3.80 21.34 13.86
C TYR A 480 4.89 20.29 14.07
N ALA A 481 5.06 19.81 15.30
CA ALA A 481 5.71 18.54 15.53
C ALA A 481 4.73 17.40 15.20
N VAL A 482 5.19 16.35 14.54
CA VAL A 482 4.32 15.23 14.11
C VAL A 482 4.81 13.95 14.77
N LEU A 483 3.94 13.33 15.57
CA LEU A 483 4.23 12.11 16.31
C LEU A 483 3.56 10.92 15.63
N SER A 484 4.36 10.05 15.01
CA SER A 484 3.96 8.81 14.37
C SER A 484 4.27 7.65 15.30
N VAL A 485 3.24 6.94 15.78
CA VAL A 485 3.35 5.93 16.86
C VAL A 485 3.01 4.54 16.33
N ASN A 486 3.73 3.52 16.84
CA ASN A 486 3.38 2.11 16.68
C ASN A 486 2.77 1.56 17.98
N PRO A 487 1.44 1.68 18.18
CA PRO A 487 0.79 1.10 19.34
C PRO A 487 0.76 -0.41 19.26
N ARG A 488 0.33 -1.10 20.34
CA ARG A 488 0.04 -2.55 20.30
C ARG A 488 -0.82 -2.91 19.10
N GLY A 489 -0.59 -4.07 18.51
CA GLY A 489 -1.20 -4.47 17.25
C GLY A 489 -0.34 -4.15 16.03
N SER A 490 0.62 -3.22 16.13
CA SER A 490 1.51 -2.93 15.00
C SER A 490 2.34 -4.15 14.61
N THR A 491 2.59 -4.32 13.31
CA THR A 491 3.57 -5.29 12.79
C THR A 491 4.99 -4.86 13.13
N SER A 492 6.01 -5.60 12.74
CA SER A 492 7.44 -5.32 12.99
C SER A 492 7.95 -5.67 14.41
N TYR A 493 7.09 -6.01 15.36
CA TYR A 493 7.43 -6.24 16.78
C TYR A 493 7.19 -7.66 17.26
N GLY A 494 6.88 -8.59 16.36
CA GLY A 494 6.61 -9.99 16.68
C GLY A 494 5.12 -10.33 16.78
N GLN A 495 4.82 -11.62 16.82
CA GLN A 495 3.43 -12.13 16.83
C GLN A 495 2.69 -11.74 18.11
N GLU A 496 3.35 -11.84 19.27
CA GLU A 496 2.73 -11.47 20.55
C GLU A 496 2.24 -10.03 20.57
N PHE A 497 3.06 -9.10 20.06
CA PHE A 497 2.70 -7.68 20.03
C PHE A 497 1.50 -7.41 19.10
N ALA A 498 1.45 -8.08 17.96
CA ALA A 498 0.33 -8.01 17.03
C ALA A 498 -0.96 -8.63 17.60
N ASP A 499 -0.86 -9.72 18.36
CA ASP A 499 -2.00 -10.42 18.96
C ASP A 499 -2.67 -9.65 20.12
N LEU A 500 -2.02 -8.62 20.69
CA LEU A 500 -2.55 -7.83 21.82
C LEU A 500 -3.89 -7.13 21.52
N ILE A 501 -4.22 -6.93 20.26
CA ILE A 501 -5.49 -6.32 19.83
C ILE A 501 -6.50 -7.34 19.29
N HIS A 502 -6.18 -8.65 19.38
CA HIS A 502 -7.10 -9.69 18.93
C HIS A 502 -8.45 -9.58 19.65
N ARG A 503 -9.53 -9.35 18.91
CA ARG A 503 -10.90 -9.08 19.40
C ARG A 503 -10.98 -7.97 20.45
N ALA A 504 -9.97 -7.08 20.52
CA ALA A 504 -9.84 -6.01 21.51
C ALA A 504 -9.50 -4.65 20.88
N TYR A 505 -9.79 -4.46 19.59
CA TYR A 505 -9.54 -3.22 18.84
C TYR A 505 -10.86 -2.49 18.51
N PRO A 506 -10.96 -1.15 18.75
CA PRO A 506 -10.06 -0.34 19.55
C PRO A 506 -10.11 -0.69 21.04
N GLY A 507 -9.02 -0.47 21.75
CA GLY A 507 -8.89 -0.85 23.17
C GLY A 507 -7.73 -0.13 23.85
N ASN A 508 -6.78 -0.89 24.41
CA ASN A 508 -5.62 -0.36 25.14
C ASN A 508 -4.52 0.23 24.22
N ASP A 509 -4.66 0.12 22.90
CA ASP A 509 -3.96 0.93 21.90
C ASP A 509 -4.16 2.44 22.14
N TYR A 510 -5.30 2.84 22.68
CA TYR A 510 -5.52 4.19 23.19
C TYR A 510 -4.48 4.59 24.23
N ASP A 511 -4.20 3.73 25.21
CA ASP A 511 -3.24 4.03 26.29
C ASP A 511 -1.81 4.17 25.76
N ASP A 512 -1.43 3.37 24.75
CA ASP A 512 -0.14 3.47 24.08
C ASP A 512 0.03 4.80 23.37
N LEU A 513 -0.99 5.23 22.62
CA LEU A 513 -0.98 6.49 21.88
C LEU A 513 -0.92 7.70 22.80
N ILE A 514 -1.70 7.70 23.88
CA ILE A 514 -1.69 8.80 24.86
C ILE A 514 -0.35 8.85 25.62
N SER A 515 0.23 7.68 25.96
CA SER A 515 1.55 7.61 26.58
C SER A 515 2.65 8.20 25.70
N ALA A 516 2.56 7.98 24.36
CA ALA A 516 3.51 8.59 23.43
C ALA A 516 3.34 10.12 23.33
N VAL A 517 2.11 10.63 23.37
CA VAL A 517 1.86 12.08 23.46
C VAL A 517 2.45 12.66 24.75
N ASP A 518 2.27 11.99 25.89
CA ASP A 518 2.80 12.42 27.18
C ASP A 518 4.34 12.41 27.19
N ALA A 519 4.96 11.43 26.53
CA ALA A 519 6.41 11.39 26.35
C ALA A 519 6.93 12.59 25.52
N ALA A 520 6.24 12.97 24.44
CA ALA A 520 6.60 14.13 23.63
C ALA A 520 6.46 15.46 24.41
N ILE A 521 5.46 15.55 25.31
CA ILE A 521 5.29 16.70 26.22
C ILE A 521 6.43 16.72 27.26
N ALA A 522 6.73 15.59 27.87
CA ALA A 522 7.80 15.46 28.87
C ALA A 522 9.18 15.76 28.28
N ALA A 523 9.43 15.39 27.03
CA ALA A 523 10.63 15.74 26.28
C ALA A 523 10.74 17.24 25.95
N GLY A 524 9.73 18.06 26.28
CA GLY A 524 9.73 19.50 26.04
C GLY A 524 9.51 19.91 24.59
N VAL A 525 9.08 19.00 23.73
CA VAL A 525 8.85 19.25 22.31
C VAL A 525 7.39 19.62 22.03
N ALA A 526 6.45 18.92 22.67
CA ALA A 526 5.02 19.17 22.47
C ALA A 526 4.49 20.22 23.45
N ASP A 527 3.64 21.12 22.95
CA ASP A 527 2.85 22.03 23.76
C ASP A 527 1.56 21.33 24.21
N PRO A 528 1.36 21.08 25.53
CA PRO A 528 0.21 20.34 26.04
C PRO A 528 -1.14 21.02 25.74
N GLU A 529 -1.11 22.35 25.50
CA GLU A 529 -2.31 23.12 25.18
C GLU A 529 -2.66 23.15 23.69
N ARG A 530 -1.81 22.59 22.82
CA ARG A 530 -1.97 22.62 21.36
C ARG A 530 -1.73 21.24 20.75
N LEU A 531 -2.59 20.29 21.15
CA LEU A 531 -2.58 18.91 20.67
C LEU A 531 -3.65 18.71 19.60
N PHE A 532 -3.30 18.02 18.54
CA PHE A 532 -4.17 17.65 17.40
C PHE A 532 -4.02 16.16 17.09
N VAL A 533 -5.05 15.54 16.52
CA VAL A 533 -5.02 14.12 16.17
C VAL A 533 -5.54 13.90 14.76
N THR A 534 -4.86 13.04 14.02
CA THR A 534 -5.30 12.58 12.70
C THR A 534 -4.87 11.13 12.48
N GLY A 535 -5.50 10.49 11.52
CA GLY A 535 -5.17 9.14 11.08
C GLY A 535 -6.18 8.66 10.06
N GLY A 536 -5.78 7.68 9.26
CA GLY A 536 -6.64 7.11 8.21
C GLY A 536 -6.94 5.63 8.43
N SER A 537 -8.14 5.16 8.01
CA SER A 537 -8.52 3.75 8.13
C SER A 537 -8.54 3.31 9.60
N GLY A 538 -7.75 2.33 10.01
CA GLY A 538 -7.53 2.02 11.43
C GLY A 538 -7.14 3.24 12.26
N GLY A 539 -6.28 4.14 11.75
CA GLY A 539 -5.99 5.42 12.39
C GLY A 539 -7.19 6.35 12.47
N GLY A 540 -8.13 6.27 11.53
CA GLY A 540 -9.42 6.97 11.58
C GLY A 540 -10.34 6.44 12.67
N VAL A 541 -10.36 5.11 12.89
CA VAL A 541 -11.02 4.47 14.03
C VAL A 541 -10.48 5.04 15.34
N LEU A 542 -9.15 5.00 15.50
CA LEU A 542 -8.48 5.43 16.73
C LEU A 542 -8.60 6.94 16.96
N SER A 543 -8.52 7.77 15.91
CA SER A 543 -8.75 9.21 16.01
C SER A 543 -10.15 9.51 16.53
N SER A 544 -11.18 8.82 16.02
CA SER A 544 -12.57 8.95 16.46
C SER A 544 -12.75 8.43 17.89
N TRP A 545 -12.12 7.31 18.22
CA TRP A 545 -12.14 6.72 19.56
C TRP A 545 -11.52 7.65 20.60
N ILE A 546 -10.35 8.22 20.28
CA ILE A 546 -9.62 9.15 21.16
C ILE A 546 -10.48 10.36 21.50
N ILE A 547 -11.08 11.03 20.51
CA ILE A 547 -11.90 12.23 20.78
C ILE A 547 -13.23 11.92 21.48
N GLY A 548 -13.66 10.65 21.49
CA GLY A 548 -14.78 10.16 22.30
C GLY A 548 -14.40 9.84 23.75
N ARG A 549 -13.11 9.69 24.05
CA ARG A 549 -12.58 9.33 25.38
C ARG A 549 -11.89 10.47 26.12
N THR A 550 -11.37 11.46 25.39
CA THR A 550 -10.67 12.60 26.00
C THR A 550 -10.94 13.90 25.27
N ASN A 551 -10.86 15.02 25.98
CA ASN A 551 -10.97 16.37 25.43
C ASN A 551 -9.61 17.10 25.34
N ARG A 552 -8.49 16.37 25.40
CA ARG A 552 -7.12 16.95 25.34
C ARG A 552 -6.80 17.58 23.99
N PHE A 553 -7.41 17.11 22.92
CA PHE A 553 -7.11 17.54 21.55
C PHE A 553 -7.97 18.74 21.15
N ARG A 554 -7.34 19.79 20.62
CA ARG A 554 -8.00 21.02 20.14
C ARG A 554 -8.87 20.80 18.92
N ALA A 555 -8.43 19.94 18.02
CA ALA A 555 -9.20 19.47 16.85
C ALA A 555 -8.70 18.10 16.38
N ALA A 556 -9.55 17.44 15.60
CA ALA A 556 -9.23 16.17 14.93
C ALA A 556 -9.46 16.28 13.42
N ALA A 557 -8.68 15.50 12.65
CA ALA A 557 -8.94 15.22 11.24
C ALA A 557 -9.06 13.70 11.05
N VAL A 558 -10.28 13.22 10.97
CA VAL A 558 -10.63 11.80 10.91
C VAL A 558 -10.74 11.40 9.45
N GLN A 559 -9.81 10.57 8.97
CA GLN A 559 -9.73 10.23 7.55
C GLN A 559 -10.18 8.78 7.33
N LYS A 560 -11.06 8.58 6.33
CA LYS A 560 -11.60 7.26 5.95
C LYS A 560 -11.84 6.34 7.15
N PRO A 561 -12.69 6.77 8.13
CA PRO A 561 -12.87 6.06 9.37
C PRO A 561 -13.78 4.85 9.23
N VAL A 562 -13.71 3.94 10.21
CA VAL A 562 -14.82 3.06 10.58
C VAL A 562 -15.43 3.60 11.87
N ILE A 563 -16.70 3.87 11.85
CA ILE A 563 -17.42 4.44 12.99
C ILE A 563 -18.39 3.43 13.61
N ASN A 564 -18.98 2.61 12.76
CA ASN A 564 -19.98 1.62 13.14
C ASN A 564 -19.54 0.25 12.61
N MET A 565 -19.08 -0.59 13.50
CA MET A 565 -18.54 -1.91 13.15
C MET A 565 -19.60 -2.83 12.52
N VAL A 566 -20.89 -2.60 12.78
CA VAL A 566 -21.99 -3.37 12.14
C VAL A 566 -22.09 -3.02 10.66
N SER A 567 -22.19 -1.74 10.32
CA SER A 567 -22.27 -1.30 8.92
C SER A 567 -20.97 -1.64 8.17
N GLN A 568 -19.81 -1.46 8.80
CA GLN A 568 -18.52 -1.82 8.23
C GLN A 568 -18.48 -3.27 7.76
N VAL A 569 -18.77 -4.22 8.68
CA VAL A 569 -18.69 -5.65 8.36
C VAL A 569 -19.66 -6.05 7.25
N LEU A 570 -20.82 -5.40 7.16
CA LEU A 570 -21.87 -5.76 6.18
C LEU A 570 -21.76 -5.00 4.87
N THR A 571 -20.90 -3.97 4.79
CA THR A 571 -20.81 -3.12 3.59
C THR A 571 -19.39 -2.91 3.07
N ALA A 572 -18.35 -3.44 3.71
CA ALA A 572 -16.98 -3.38 3.24
C ALA A 572 -16.69 -4.40 2.14
N ASP A 573 -15.57 -4.22 1.47
CA ASP A 573 -15.08 -5.11 0.42
C ASP A 573 -14.43 -6.42 0.93
N ALA A 574 -14.34 -6.62 2.24
CA ALA A 574 -13.74 -7.80 2.87
C ALA A 574 -14.62 -8.36 4.02
N THR A 575 -15.93 -8.36 3.82
CA THR A 575 -16.93 -8.79 4.81
C THR A 575 -16.64 -10.14 5.48
N PRO A 576 -16.33 -11.24 4.78
CA PRO A 576 -16.07 -12.52 5.41
C PRO A 576 -14.84 -12.50 6.34
N TYR A 577 -13.80 -11.78 5.94
CA TYR A 577 -12.60 -11.61 6.74
C TYR A 577 -12.88 -10.86 8.04
N PHE A 578 -13.56 -9.71 7.98
CA PHE A 578 -13.86 -8.91 9.17
C PHE A 578 -14.75 -9.66 10.17
N ALA A 579 -15.85 -10.28 9.71
CA ALA A 579 -16.75 -11.00 10.59
C ALA A 579 -16.04 -12.18 11.29
N ARG A 580 -15.30 -12.98 10.53
CA ARG A 580 -14.64 -14.20 11.02
C ARG A 580 -13.49 -13.89 11.98
N TYR A 581 -12.59 -12.99 11.60
CA TYR A 581 -11.31 -12.82 12.28
C TYR A 581 -11.31 -11.68 13.29
N TRP A 582 -12.04 -10.58 13.03
CA TRP A 582 -12.06 -9.44 13.96
C TRP A 582 -13.05 -9.61 15.09
N PHE A 583 -14.18 -10.27 14.85
CA PHE A 583 -15.25 -10.44 15.82
C PHE A 583 -15.44 -11.92 16.21
N GLY A 584 -15.33 -12.84 15.28
CA GLY A 584 -15.57 -14.27 15.47
C GLY A 584 -17.05 -14.64 15.58
N ALA A 585 -17.94 -13.68 15.35
CA ALA A 585 -19.40 -13.82 15.30
C ALA A 585 -19.97 -12.79 14.35
N MET A 586 -21.16 -13.01 13.81
CA MET A 586 -21.86 -12.04 12.98
C MET A 586 -22.56 -10.98 13.86
N PRO A 587 -22.88 -9.78 13.31
CA PRO A 587 -23.53 -8.71 14.08
C PRO A 587 -24.87 -9.09 14.74
N TRP A 588 -25.62 -10.00 14.14
CA TRP A 588 -26.88 -10.52 14.69
C TRP A 588 -26.70 -11.61 15.75
N GLU A 589 -25.50 -12.15 15.90
CA GLU A 589 -25.14 -13.14 16.93
C GLU A 589 -24.58 -12.48 18.19
N ASP A 590 -23.80 -11.40 18.04
CA ASP A 590 -23.20 -10.65 19.16
C ASP A 590 -23.16 -9.14 18.85
N HIS A 591 -24.33 -8.51 18.79
CA HIS A 591 -24.44 -7.07 18.53
C HIS A 591 -23.67 -6.21 19.56
N GLU A 592 -23.63 -6.64 20.82
CA GLU A 592 -22.99 -5.87 21.89
C GLU A 592 -21.47 -5.76 21.69
N ALA A 593 -20.80 -6.82 21.22
CA ALA A 593 -19.38 -6.77 20.89
C ALA A 593 -19.08 -5.77 19.77
N TYR A 594 -19.95 -5.71 18.76
CA TYR A 594 -19.83 -4.75 17.67
C TYR A 594 -20.06 -3.30 18.14
N TRP A 595 -21.14 -3.05 18.88
CA TRP A 595 -21.48 -1.71 19.36
C TRP A 595 -20.42 -1.16 20.31
N ARG A 596 -19.96 -1.94 21.28
CA ARG A 596 -18.95 -1.56 22.26
C ARG A 596 -17.62 -1.16 21.61
N ARG A 597 -17.29 -1.73 20.46
CA ARG A 597 -16.07 -1.44 19.69
C ARG A 597 -16.28 -0.38 18.60
N SER A 598 -17.50 0.10 18.43
CA SER A 598 -17.83 1.16 17.46
C SER A 598 -17.56 2.54 18.05
N PRO A 599 -16.70 3.37 17.45
CA PRO A 599 -16.52 4.77 17.90
C PRO A 599 -17.85 5.56 17.98
N LEU A 600 -18.84 5.18 17.19
CA LEU A 600 -20.18 5.77 17.21
C LEU A 600 -20.86 5.65 18.60
N SER A 601 -20.55 4.60 19.37
CA SER A 601 -21.06 4.43 20.74
C SER A 601 -20.59 5.55 21.67
N LEU A 602 -19.47 6.20 21.35
CA LEU A 602 -18.89 7.33 22.09
C LEU A 602 -19.28 8.70 21.52
N ALA A 603 -20.06 8.76 20.42
CA ALA A 603 -20.39 10.02 19.77
C ALA A 603 -21.05 11.02 20.73
N GLY A 604 -21.82 10.52 21.73
CA GLY A 604 -22.40 11.32 22.80
C GLY A 604 -21.39 12.12 23.65
N ASN A 605 -20.15 11.68 23.72
CA ASN A 605 -19.10 12.30 24.54
C ASN A 605 -18.22 13.29 23.76
N ILE A 606 -18.19 13.19 22.41
CA ILE A 606 -17.30 13.99 21.57
C ILE A 606 -17.64 15.48 21.71
N ARG A 607 -16.62 16.27 22.04
CA ARG A 607 -16.67 17.75 22.07
C ARG A 607 -15.61 18.38 21.18
N THR A 608 -14.64 17.60 20.73
CA THR A 608 -13.54 18.05 19.89
C THR A 608 -14.03 18.34 18.47
N PRO A 609 -13.79 19.55 17.92
CA PRO A 609 -14.05 19.85 16.51
C PRO A 609 -13.39 18.82 15.59
N ALA A 610 -14.15 18.25 14.65
CA ALA A 610 -13.65 17.16 13.81
C ALA A 610 -13.91 17.40 12.32
N LEU A 611 -12.84 17.44 11.52
CA LEU A 611 -12.88 17.33 10.06
C LEU A 611 -12.96 15.85 9.70
N VAL A 612 -13.93 15.46 8.88
CA VAL A 612 -14.09 14.09 8.42
C VAL A 612 -13.77 14.04 6.92
N ILE A 613 -12.91 13.10 6.49
CA ILE A 613 -12.46 13.00 5.10
C ILE A 613 -12.64 11.58 4.61
N VAL A 614 -13.21 11.38 3.41
CA VAL A 614 -13.40 10.05 2.82
C VAL A 614 -13.32 10.09 1.30
N GLY A 615 -12.84 9.02 0.69
CA GLY A 615 -12.93 8.80 -0.76
C GLY A 615 -14.39 8.57 -1.17
N ALA A 616 -14.84 9.23 -2.23
CA ALA A 616 -16.22 9.07 -2.68
C ALA A 616 -16.53 7.65 -3.19
N GLU A 617 -15.50 6.89 -3.55
CA GLU A 617 -15.55 5.52 -4.06
C GLU A 617 -14.84 4.52 -3.14
N ASP A 618 -14.70 4.86 -1.85
CA ASP A 618 -14.09 3.99 -0.83
C ASP A 618 -15.00 2.78 -0.55
N ASN A 619 -14.52 1.59 -0.90
CA ASN A 619 -15.22 0.33 -0.63
C ASN A 619 -14.65 -0.42 0.58
N ARG A 620 -13.48 -0.04 1.09
CA ARG A 620 -12.85 -0.61 2.28
C ARG A 620 -13.46 -0.05 3.57
N THR A 621 -13.58 1.28 3.64
CA THR A 621 -14.32 1.99 4.70
C THR A 621 -15.36 2.87 4.02
N PRO A 622 -16.54 2.33 3.73
CA PRO A 622 -17.53 2.98 2.88
C PRO A 622 -17.87 4.40 3.30
N PRO A 623 -18.18 5.32 2.37
CA PRO A 623 -18.47 6.72 2.67
C PRO A 623 -19.53 6.92 3.77
N SER A 624 -20.46 5.97 3.90
CA SER A 624 -21.47 5.98 4.96
C SER A 624 -20.89 5.98 6.38
N GLU A 625 -19.69 5.44 6.58
CA GLU A 625 -19.00 5.47 7.88
C GLU A 625 -18.63 6.91 8.26
N ALA A 626 -18.05 7.66 7.32
CA ALA A 626 -17.72 9.07 7.49
C ALA A 626 -18.97 9.94 7.66
N GLU A 627 -20.01 9.66 6.88
CA GLU A 627 -21.29 10.37 6.92
C GLU A 627 -22.00 10.20 8.27
N GLN A 628 -21.96 9.01 8.89
CA GLN A 628 -22.49 8.76 10.22
C GLN A 628 -21.79 9.64 11.27
N LEU A 629 -20.45 9.72 11.26
CA LEU A 629 -19.72 10.58 12.20
C LEU A 629 -20.06 12.05 12.00
N TYR A 630 -20.00 12.54 10.76
CA TYR A 630 -20.33 13.91 10.42
C TYR A 630 -21.72 14.28 10.90
N THR A 631 -22.73 13.46 10.57
CA THR A 631 -24.13 13.72 10.93
C THR A 631 -24.33 13.71 12.45
N ALA A 632 -23.74 12.74 13.17
CA ALA A 632 -23.84 12.65 14.62
C ALA A 632 -23.25 13.90 15.31
N LEU A 633 -22.10 14.38 14.87
CA LEU A 633 -21.45 15.57 15.41
C LEU A 633 -22.24 16.85 15.07
N HIS A 634 -22.69 16.96 13.82
CA HIS A 634 -23.47 18.11 13.37
C HIS A 634 -24.78 18.28 14.15
N LEU A 635 -25.54 17.20 14.34
CA LEU A 635 -26.78 17.21 15.13
C LEU A 635 -26.55 17.57 16.60
N ARG A 636 -25.38 17.30 17.14
CA ARG A 636 -24.98 17.65 18.50
C ARG A 636 -24.41 19.07 18.63
N GLY A 637 -24.29 19.82 17.53
CA GLY A 637 -23.70 21.16 17.51
C GLY A 637 -22.19 21.19 17.75
N VAL A 638 -21.49 20.05 17.56
CA VAL A 638 -20.02 19.99 17.56
C VAL A 638 -19.53 20.49 16.21
N PRO A 639 -18.58 21.43 16.13
CA PRO A 639 -18.06 21.88 14.85
C PRO A 639 -17.51 20.71 14.05
N THR A 640 -18.01 20.54 12.84
CA THR A 640 -17.62 19.47 11.95
C THR A 640 -17.76 19.89 10.48
N ALA A 641 -16.96 19.29 9.62
CA ALA A 641 -17.08 19.38 8.17
C ALA A 641 -16.79 18.00 7.56
N LEU A 642 -17.44 17.70 6.43
CA LEU A 642 -17.22 16.49 5.67
C LEU A 642 -16.59 16.84 4.33
N ILE A 643 -15.41 16.26 4.04
CA ILE A 643 -14.76 16.31 2.74
C ILE A 643 -14.91 14.96 2.06
N ARG A 644 -15.59 14.94 0.91
CA ARG A 644 -15.62 13.80 0.01
C ARG A 644 -14.64 14.06 -1.13
N VAL A 645 -13.70 13.11 -1.34
CA VAL A 645 -12.69 13.22 -2.40
C VAL A 645 -13.22 12.52 -3.66
N PRO A 646 -13.60 13.26 -4.72
CA PRO A 646 -14.20 12.66 -5.91
C PRO A 646 -13.26 11.69 -6.61
N GLY A 647 -13.78 10.52 -7.03
CA GLY A 647 -13.03 9.49 -7.75
C GLY A 647 -11.91 8.82 -6.93
N ALA A 648 -11.83 9.11 -5.63
CA ALA A 648 -10.87 8.47 -4.75
C ALA A 648 -11.49 7.23 -4.08
N SER A 649 -10.77 6.13 -4.10
CA SER A 649 -11.02 4.92 -3.33
C SER A 649 -10.48 5.09 -1.90
N HIS A 650 -10.25 4.00 -1.19
CA HIS A 650 -9.57 4.01 0.11
C HIS A 650 -8.18 4.66 0.04
N ASN A 651 -7.54 4.63 -1.11
CA ASN A 651 -6.30 5.39 -1.36
C ASN A 651 -6.65 6.85 -1.73
N LEU A 652 -6.69 7.74 -0.73
CA LEU A 652 -6.99 9.18 -0.89
C LEU A 652 -5.90 9.95 -1.65
N VAL A 653 -4.72 9.35 -1.87
CA VAL A 653 -3.53 10.04 -2.39
C VAL A 653 -3.17 9.66 -3.82
N GLY A 654 -4.09 8.99 -4.52
CA GLY A 654 -3.88 8.57 -5.90
C GLY A 654 -3.63 9.73 -6.90
N ARG A 655 -4.01 10.96 -6.52
CA ARG A 655 -3.76 12.19 -7.27
C ARG A 655 -3.00 13.21 -6.43
N PRO A 656 -1.86 13.76 -6.91
CA PRO A 656 -1.07 14.75 -6.19
C PRO A 656 -1.88 16.00 -5.77
N SER A 657 -2.78 16.52 -6.63
CA SER A 657 -3.62 17.67 -6.29
C SER A 657 -4.58 17.40 -5.13
N GLN A 658 -5.21 16.22 -5.12
CA GLN A 658 -6.11 15.82 -4.05
C GLN A 658 -5.35 15.60 -2.73
N ASN A 659 -4.14 15.04 -2.80
CA ASN A 659 -3.28 14.92 -1.62
C ASN A 659 -2.90 16.30 -1.06
N ALA A 660 -2.44 17.21 -1.92
CA ALA A 660 -2.12 18.58 -1.54
C ALA A 660 -3.32 19.30 -0.88
N ALA A 661 -4.49 19.20 -1.51
CA ALA A 661 -5.71 19.81 -1.00
C ALA A 661 -6.16 19.20 0.33
N ARG A 662 -6.03 17.88 0.50
CA ARG A 662 -6.36 17.17 1.74
C ARG A 662 -5.48 17.66 2.91
N VAL A 663 -4.16 17.71 2.71
CA VAL A 663 -3.23 18.18 3.75
C VAL A 663 -3.48 19.66 4.08
N SER A 664 -3.72 20.50 3.07
CA SER A 664 -4.07 21.91 3.27
C SER A 664 -5.35 22.07 4.09
N ALA A 665 -6.39 21.29 3.79
CA ALA A 665 -7.64 21.35 4.54
C ALA A 665 -7.47 20.91 6.01
N ILE A 666 -6.63 19.91 6.28
CA ILE A 666 -6.28 19.46 7.64
C ILE A 666 -5.57 20.59 8.40
N LEU A 667 -4.56 21.21 7.78
CA LEU A 667 -3.82 22.33 8.37
C LEU A 667 -4.72 23.53 8.66
N ASP A 668 -5.60 23.91 7.72
CA ASP A 668 -6.56 25.00 7.92
C ASP A 668 -7.53 24.70 9.05
N TRP A 669 -8.00 23.44 9.16
CA TRP A 669 -8.85 23.00 10.26
C TRP A 669 -8.15 23.10 11.61
N PHE A 670 -6.92 22.63 11.72
CA PHE A 670 -6.11 22.71 12.93
C PHE A 670 -5.79 24.16 13.31
N GLN A 671 -5.46 25.01 12.35
CA GLN A 671 -5.20 26.42 12.58
C GLN A 671 -6.45 27.16 13.08
N ARG A 672 -7.63 26.86 12.55
CA ARG A 672 -8.92 27.43 12.97
C ARG A 672 -9.20 27.17 14.45
N TYR A 673 -8.86 26.00 14.94
CA TYR A 673 -9.13 25.59 16.32
C TYR A 673 -7.88 25.58 17.22
N ARG A 674 -6.81 26.20 16.77
CA ARG A 674 -5.51 26.22 17.49
C ARG A 674 -5.62 26.76 18.93
N ASN A 675 -6.50 27.72 19.17
CA ASN A 675 -6.72 28.32 20.49
C ASN A 675 -7.90 27.67 21.24
N GLY A 676 -8.42 26.56 20.74
CA GLY A 676 -9.56 25.86 21.28
C GLY A 676 -10.90 26.39 20.77
N TRP A 677 -11.92 25.59 20.99
CA TRP A 677 -13.33 25.92 20.74
C TRP A 677 -14.12 25.72 22.04
N GLN A 678 -14.99 26.64 22.33
CA GLN A 678 -15.94 26.50 23.45
C GLN A 678 -17.34 26.38 22.87
N PRO A 679 -18.18 25.42 23.36
CA PRO A 679 -19.56 25.34 22.95
C PRO A 679 -20.27 26.65 23.29
N PRO A 680 -21.22 27.11 22.46
CA PRO A 680 -22.08 28.23 22.82
C PRO A 680 -22.71 27.98 24.18
N GLN A 681 -22.68 28.95 25.05
CA GLN A 681 -23.47 28.87 26.28
C GLN A 681 -24.96 28.82 25.88
N ARG A 682 -25.65 27.76 26.27
CA ARG A 682 -27.08 27.58 26.03
C ARG A 682 -27.86 28.51 26.96
#